data_d0077f16d6827b92138cc34f886943b3
#
_entry.id   d0077f16d6827b92138cc34f886943b3
#
_cell.length_a   1.000
_cell.length_b   1.000
_cell.length_c   1.000
_cell.angle_alpha   90.00
_cell.angle_beta   90.00
_cell.angle_gamma   90.00
#
_symmetry.space_group_name_H-M   'P 1'
#
loop_
_entity.id
_entity.type
_entity.pdbx_description
1 polymer ?
#
loop_
_entity_poly.entity_id
_entity_poly.type
_entity_poly.pdbx_seq_one_letter_code
_entity_poly.pdbx_strand_id
1 'polypeptide(L)'
;MKFVYLPLCAVALSAAALAARAEPGNNTARTPMADNPFAQPSALPFELPPFDRIHDDDFLPAYQAGMAEQLREVAAIAHNPQPPTFGNTIVALERSGRLLQRVDSTFGRLNACNTDAQMQKVDTQMAPQLAAHADAIHLDPALWGRVDALYLKRTDLHLDPEQQQLLARYHTEMVRNGARLNATQKGRLRVLNEQISTLRTRFKQNLLKATADNAVVVEDVADLNGLSVGQIGAARQAAVARGLEGRWLVTLQNTTNQPLLAQLSNRALRERIYKASITRGMTGATDNREIIVQLVRLRAERAVLLGYPNHAAYQLEDESAGTAQAVQAMISQVAPAALARAREEAAALQALINAQPAVSGTGAFELEPWDWSFYAEQLRRQRYDFDQAAVAPYFELDHVLIDGVFYAANQLYGLTFKERHDLPVYYPDVRVFEVFDANGAPLALFLADYFARDNKQGGAWMASYVLQSRLLAQKPVVANHLNISKPPPGQPALLTFEEVTAMFHEFGHALHGMLSDVNYPQLSGTQVPRDFVEYPSQYNEMWAREPAVVAHYAHHYQSGAPMPAELLSKVLQAQHFNQGYATTEYIAAAQVDQSWHLINADAVPPAADVAAFEQAALRRSGLDYAPVPPRYHSGYFSHIFESGYSAGYYAYLWSEVLARDTGEWFHTHGGLTRANGDLLRTDVLSRGRSQEPQVLFRNFYGGDPKIGPLLEYRGLAGGG
;
A
#
# COMPACT_ATOMS: atom_id res chain seq x y z
N MET A 1 -24.43 -67.05 -18.29
CA MET A 1 -25.83 -67.59 -18.11
C MET A 1 -26.57 -66.57 -17.22
N LYS A 2 -27.73 -66.15 -17.72
CA LYS A 2 -28.77 -65.28 -17.14
C LYS A 2 -28.47 -63.75 -17.02
N PHE A 3 -28.90 -63.09 -18.08
CA PHE A 3 -29.31 -61.69 -18.13
C PHE A 3 -30.55 -61.45 -17.24
N VAL A 4 -30.55 -60.35 -16.50
CA VAL A 4 -31.78 -59.77 -15.97
C VAL A 4 -31.81 -58.30 -16.37
N TYR A 5 -32.74 -57.96 -17.24
CA TYR A 5 -33.16 -56.61 -17.58
C TYR A 5 -34.02 -56.05 -16.44
N LEU A 6 -33.79 -54.80 -16.06
CA LEU A 6 -34.76 -54.00 -15.32
C LEU A 6 -35.00 -52.66 -16.04
N PRO A 7 -36.24 -52.16 -16.08
CA PRO A 7 -36.67 -51.14 -17.00
C PRO A 7 -36.41 -49.70 -16.53
N LEU A 8 -36.27 -48.82 -17.55
CA LEU A 8 -36.31 -47.37 -17.35
C LEU A 8 -37.69 -46.97 -16.74
N CYS A 9 -37.66 -46.34 -15.55
CA CYS A 9 -38.78 -45.51 -15.07
C CYS A 9 -38.46 -44.04 -15.33
N ALA A 10 -39.24 -43.45 -16.23
CA ALA A 10 -39.30 -42.00 -16.39
C ALA A 10 -39.94 -41.37 -15.14
N VAL A 11 -39.21 -40.55 -14.42
CA VAL A 11 -39.79 -39.73 -13.33
C VAL A 11 -40.08 -38.35 -13.89
N ALA A 12 -41.40 -38.09 -14.02
CA ALA A 12 -41.91 -36.75 -14.28
C ALA A 12 -41.69 -35.85 -13.05
N LEU A 13 -40.96 -34.74 -13.24
CA LEU A 13 -40.86 -33.70 -12.22
C LEU A 13 -42.17 -32.94 -12.13
N SER A 14 -42.97 -33.22 -11.10
CA SER A 14 -44.04 -32.35 -10.64
C SER A 14 -43.43 -31.27 -9.74
N ALA A 15 -43.53 -30.03 -10.19
CA ALA A 15 -43.21 -28.84 -9.39
C ALA A 15 -44.25 -28.70 -8.26
N ALA A 16 -43.86 -29.09 -7.04
CA ALA A 16 -44.60 -28.75 -5.83
C ALA A 16 -44.03 -27.47 -5.26
N ALA A 17 -44.79 -26.37 -5.32
CA ALA A 17 -44.50 -25.12 -4.65
C ALA A 17 -44.57 -25.33 -3.13
N LEU A 18 -43.42 -25.40 -2.46
CA LEU A 18 -43.30 -25.21 -1.01
C LEU A 18 -43.43 -23.71 -0.72
N ALA A 19 -44.55 -23.27 -0.25
CA ALA A 19 -44.71 -21.98 0.41
C ALA A 19 -43.97 -22.04 1.76
N ALA A 20 -42.73 -21.61 1.80
CA ALA A 20 -42.01 -21.32 3.05
C ALA A 20 -42.67 -20.08 3.67
N ARG A 21 -43.24 -20.23 4.86
CA ARG A 21 -43.64 -19.12 5.71
C ARG A 21 -42.37 -18.34 6.05
N ALA A 22 -42.23 -17.15 5.48
CA ALA A 22 -41.24 -16.16 5.89
C ALA A 22 -41.62 -15.67 7.30
N GLU A 23 -40.77 -15.87 8.27
CA GLU A 23 -40.80 -15.07 9.51
C GLU A 23 -40.56 -13.59 9.15
N PRO A 24 -41.13 -12.64 9.90
CA PRO A 24 -40.93 -11.23 9.61
C PRO A 24 -39.50 -10.84 10.02
N GLY A 25 -38.55 -11.05 9.11
CA GLY A 25 -37.22 -10.49 9.18
C GLY A 25 -37.31 -8.97 9.07
N ASN A 26 -36.60 -8.31 9.93
CA ASN A 26 -36.39 -6.88 10.05
C ASN A 26 -36.24 -6.24 8.65
N ASN A 27 -37.28 -5.57 8.19
CA ASN A 27 -37.35 -4.92 6.90
C ASN A 27 -36.64 -3.57 7.05
N THR A 28 -35.30 -3.56 7.00
CA THR A 28 -34.56 -2.32 6.78
C THR A 28 -34.95 -1.83 5.39
N ALA A 29 -35.78 -0.78 5.36
CA ALA A 29 -36.21 -0.15 4.13
C ALA A 29 -34.98 0.22 3.31
N ARG A 30 -34.77 -0.43 2.14
CA ARG A 30 -33.71 -0.05 1.20
C ARG A 30 -33.90 1.42 0.86
N THR A 31 -32.89 2.25 1.09
CA THR A 31 -32.88 3.66 0.67
C THR A 31 -33.15 3.68 -0.84
N PRO A 32 -34.21 4.36 -1.31
CA PRO A 32 -34.43 4.47 -2.75
C PRO A 32 -33.21 5.10 -3.39
N MET A 33 -32.77 4.64 -4.57
CA MET A 33 -31.57 5.14 -5.24
C MET A 33 -31.60 6.66 -5.45
N ALA A 34 -32.80 7.25 -5.56
CA ALA A 34 -32.98 8.70 -5.68
C ALA A 34 -32.51 9.48 -4.45
N ASP A 35 -32.59 8.89 -3.26
CA ASP A 35 -32.19 9.52 -1.98
C ASP A 35 -30.78 9.10 -1.54
N ASN A 36 -30.13 8.21 -2.28
CA ASN A 36 -28.80 7.72 -1.97
C ASN A 36 -27.75 8.82 -2.21
N PRO A 37 -26.82 9.07 -1.26
CA PRO A 37 -25.79 10.12 -1.39
C PRO A 37 -24.91 9.99 -2.64
N PHE A 38 -24.78 8.80 -3.21
CA PHE A 38 -23.99 8.54 -4.41
C PHE A 38 -24.75 8.77 -5.73
N ALA A 39 -26.08 8.94 -5.71
CA ALA A 39 -26.90 9.07 -6.92
C ALA A 39 -26.45 10.21 -7.85
N GLN A 40 -25.98 11.30 -7.27
CA GLN A 40 -25.46 12.47 -7.99
C GLN A 40 -24.02 12.79 -7.52
N PRO A 41 -23.21 13.48 -8.34
CA PRO A 41 -21.96 14.07 -7.87
C PRO A 41 -22.21 14.92 -6.63
N SER A 42 -21.27 14.89 -5.68
CA SER A 42 -21.35 15.71 -4.48
C SER A 42 -21.33 17.20 -4.83
N ALA A 43 -22.21 17.98 -4.18
CA ALA A 43 -22.22 19.43 -4.29
C ALA A 43 -21.15 20.12 -3.43
N LEU A 44 -20.44 19.36 -2.60
CA LEU A 44 -19.32 19.88 -1.79
C LEU A 44 -18.13 20.27 -2.67
N PRO A 45 -17.26 21.17 -2.19
CA PRO A 45 -16.05 21.54 -2.92
C PRO A 45 -15.27 20.31 -3.39
N PHE A 46 -14.79 20.36 -4.64
CA PHE A 46 -14.00 19.30 -5.29
C PHE A 46 -14.72 17.93 -5.39
N GLU A 47 -16.06 17.90 -5.31
CA GLU A 47 -16.84 16.67 -5.23
C GLU A 47 -16.47 15.80 -4.01
N LEU A 48 -15.99 16.41 -2.90
CA LEU A 48 -15.72 15.69 -1.65
C LEU A 48 -16.91 14.79 -1.28
N PRO A 49 -16.71 13.51 -0.97
CA PRO A 49 -17.81 12.66 -0.51
C PRO A 49 -18.53 13.27 0.70
N PRO A 50 -19.86 13.30 0.73
CA PRO A 50 -20.63 13.85 1.84
C PRO A 50 -20.62 12.88 3.04
N PHE A 51 -19.48 12.74 3.72
CA PHE A 51 -19.22 11.75 4.75
C PHE A 51 -20.25 11.77 5.90
N ASP A 52 -20.84 12.92 6.19
CA ASP A 52 -21.91 13.12 7.19
C ASP A 52 -23.27 12.54 6.77
N ARG A 53 -23.43 12.16 5.50
CA ARG A 53 -24.68 11.63 4.92
C ARG A 53 -24.55 10.19 4.44
N ILE A 54 -23.34 9.67 4.33
CA ILE A 54 -23.08 8.31 3.86
C ILE A 54 -23.23 7.34 5.03
N HIS A 55 -24.06 6.31 4.84
CA HIS A 55 -24.24 5.21 5.77
C HIS A 55 -23.87 3.89 5.08
N ASP A 56 -23.52 2.86 5.84
CA ASP A 56 -23.07 1.57 5.32
C ASP A 56 -24.09 0.91 4.40
N ASP A 57 -25.39 1.08 4.69
CA ASP A 57 -26.48 0.54 3.88
C ASP A 57 -26.63 1.22 2.52
N ASP A 58 -25.99 2.38 2.30
CA ASP A 58 -26.02 3.09 1.02
C ASP A 58 -25.14 2.44 -0.04
N PHE A 59 -24.07 1.73 0.38
CA PHE A 59 -23.07 1.22 -0.54
C PHE A 59 -23.61 0.11 -1.46
N LEU A 60 -24.27 -0.90 -0.92
CA LEU A 60 -24.70 -2.04 -1.72
C LEU A 60 -25.66 -1.66 -2.85
N PRO A 61 -26.75 -0.87 -2.61
CA PRO A 61 -27.63 -0.42 -3.69
C PRO A 61 -26.90 0.49 -4.70
N ALA A 62 -25.97 1.34 -4.25
CA ALA A 62 -25.21 2.21 -5.13
C ALA A 62 -24.24 1.43 -6.02
N TYR A 63 -23.56 0.40 -5.49
CA TYR A 63 -22.76 -0.52 -6.29
C TYR A 63 -23.58 -1.22 -7.38
N GLN A 64 -24.73 -1.78 -7.00
CA GLN A 64 -25.62 -2.48 -7.95
C GLN A 64 -26.09 -1.55 -9.06
N ALA A 65 -26.51 -0.34 -8.72
CA ALA A 65 -26.93 0.67 -9.68
C ALA A 65 -25.77 1.12 -10.58
N GLY A 66 -24.60 1.39 -10.00
CA GLY A 66 -23.42 1.85 -10.74
C GLY A 66 -22.88 0.81 -11.71
N MET A 67 -22.83 -0.47 -11.33
CA MET A 67 -22.47 -1.56 -12.24
C MET A 67 -23.48 -1.68 -13.40
N ALA A 68 -24.77 -1.63 -13.11
CA ALA A 68 -25.81 -1.72 -14.14
C ALA A 68 -25.78 -0.52 -15.09
N GLU A 69 -25.50 0.68 -14.58
CA GLU A 69 -25.34 1.90 -15.39
C GLU A 69 -24.13 1.78 -16.32
N GLN A 70 -22.96 1.45 -15.78
CA GLN A 70 -21.75 1.32 -16.59
C GLN A 70 -21.87 0.27 -17.68
N LEU A 71 -22.48 -0.89 -17.40
CA LEU A 71 -22.70 -1.90 -18.43
C LEU A 71 -23.60 -1.41 -19.57
N ARG A 72 -24.62 -0.59 -19.28
CA ARG A 72 -25.44 0.03 -20.33
C ARG A 72 -24.64 1.05 -21.17
N GLU A 73 -23.83 1.86 -20.51
CA GLU A 73 -22.97 2.84 -21.18
C GLU A 73 -21.93 2.15 -22.08
N VAL A 74 -21.25 1.13 -21.56
CA VAL A 74 -20.28 0.33 -22.33
C VAL A 74 -20.94 -0.40 -23.49
N ALA A 75 -22.15 -0.97 -23.30
CA ALA A 75 -22.91 -1.59 -24.39
C ALA A 75 -23.28 -0.58 -25.50
N ALA A 76 -23.64 0.65 -25.14
CA ALA A 76 -23.90 1.71 -26.11
C ALA A 76 -22.64 2.11 -26.89
N ILE A 77 -21.47 2.09 -26.25
CA ILE A 77 -20.17 2.32 -26.92
C ILE A 77 -19.84 1.14 -27.85
N ALA A 78 -19.92 -0.09 -27.34
CA ALA A 78 -19.57 -1.31 -28.06
C ALA A 78 -20.42 -1.50 -29.33
N HIS A 79 -21.71 -1.20 -29.25
CA HIS A 79 -22.67 -1.35 -30.34
C HIS A 79 -22.99 -0.05 -31.09
N ASN A 80 -22.16 0.99 -30.93
CA ASN A 80 -22.35 2.22 -31.70
C ASN A 80 -22.26 1.94 -33.21
N PRO A 81 -23.29 2.29 -34.00
CA PRO A 81 -23.31 1.97 -35.42
C PRO A 81 -22.29 2.76 -36.26
N GLN A 82 -21.75 3.85 -35.72
CA GLN A 82 -20.72 4.62 -36.39
C GLN A 82 -19.36 3.94 -36.29
N PRO A 83 -18.47 4.10 -37.28
CA PRO A 83 -17.10 3.62 -37.19
C PRO A 83 -16.41 4.09 -35.91
N PRO A 84 -15.50 3.29 -35.32
CA PRO A 84 -14.80 3.69 -34.13
C PRO A 84 -13.92 4.91 -34.38
N THR A 85 -14.04 5.88 -33.48
CA THR A 85 -13.15 7.04 -33.37
C THR A 85 -12.62 7.12 -31.95
N PHE A 86 -11.53 7.86 -31.73
CA PHE A 86 -11.00 8.11 -30.41
C PHE A 86 -12.09 8.71 -29.49
N GLY A 87 -12.87 9.67 -30.00
CA GLY A 87 -13.95 10.33 -29.26
C GLY A 87 -15.11 9.40 -28.87
N ASN A 88 -15.65 8.61 -29.85
CA ASN A 88 -16.83 7.78 -29.62
C ASN A 88 -16.49 6.40 -29.01
N THR A 89 -15.24 6.14 -28.71
CA THR A 89 -14.79 4.88 -28.08
C THR A 89 -13.96 5.15 -26.83
N ILE A 90 -12.79 5.73 -26.94
CA ILE A 90 -11.86 5.90 -25.79
C ILE A 90 -12.35 7.01 -24.85
N VAL A 91 -12.66 8.21 -25.38
CA VAL A 91 -13.22 9.31 -24.55
C VAL A 91 -14.58 8.92 -23.95
N ALA A 92 -15.38 8.16 -24.68
CA ALA A 92 -16.66 7.66 -24.17
C ALA A 92 -16.46 6.68 -23.00
N LEU A 93 -15.44 5.81 -23.04
CA LEU A 93 -15.06 4.93 -21.92
C LEU A 93 -14.59 5.73 -20.72
N GLU A 94 -13.77 6.76 -20.89
CA GLU A 94 -13.32 7.66 -19.79
C GLU A 94 -14.49 8.37 -19.09
N ARG A 95 -15.61 8.57 -19.80
CA ARG A 95 -16.83 9.18 -19.25
C ARG A 95 -17.79 8.19 -18.63
N SER A 96 -17.61 6.89 -18.87
CA SER A 96 -18.50 5.84 -18.38
C SER A 96 -18.24 5.48 -16.91
N GLY A 97 -19.21 4.88 -16.24
CA GLY A 97 -19.06 4.31 -14.89
C GLY A 97 -18.90 5.33 -13.78
N ARG A 98 -19.37 6.56 -13.95
CA ARG A 98 -19.16 7.64 -12.97
C ARG A 98 -19.77 7.36 -11.60
N LEU A 99 -20.96 6.77 -11.57
CA LEU A 99 -21.60 6.36 -10.31
C LEU A 99 -20.78 5.26 -9.62
N LEU A 100 -20.39 4.22 -10.36
CA LEU A 100 -19.59 3.14 -9.80
C LEU A 100 -18.25 3.64 -9.26
N GLN A 101 -17.58 4.53 -9.98
CA GLN A 101 -16.32 5.13 -9.54
C GLN A 101 -16.46 5.90 -8.22
N ARG A 102 -17.52 6.71 -8.05
CA ARG A 102 -17.77 7.44 -6.79
C ARG A 102 -17.99 6.49 -5.62
N VAL A 103 -18.79 5.45 -5.82
CA VAL A 103 -19.06 4.46 -4.78
C VAL A 103 -17.82 3.68 -4.43
N ASP A 104 -17.13 3.12 -5.42
CA ASP A 104 -15.97 2.24 -5.22
C ASP A 104 -14.78 2.98 -4.60
N SER A 105 -14.49 4.20 -5.08
CA SER A 105 -13.42 5.01 -4.48
C SER A 105 -13.74 5.36 -3.03
N THR A 106 -14.99 5.73 -2.69
CA THR A 106 -15.36 6.07 -1.31
C THR A 106 -15.37 4.83 -0.42
N PHE A 107 -16.03 3.76 -0.86
CA PHE A 107 -16.11 2.51 -0.08
C PHE A 107 -14.73 1.92 0.20
N GLY A 108 -13.90 1.75 -0.82
CA GLY A 108 -12.58 1.13 -0.67
C GLY A 108 -11.68 1.90 0.31
N ARG A 109 -11.76 3.24 0.32
CA ARG A 109 -10.97 4.09 1.24
C ARG A 109 -11.51 4.00 2.66
N LEU A 110 -12.83 4.10 2.85
CA LEU A 110 -13.44 3.95 4.17
C LEU A 110 -13.26 2.54 4.74
N ASN A 111 -13.38 1.50 3.92
CA ASN A 111 -13.15 0.11 4.34
C ASN A 111 -11.68 -0.15 4.75
N ALA A 112 -10.72 0.66 4.29
CA ALA A 112 -9.33 0.58 4.74
C ALA A 112 -9.08 1.39 6.02
N CYS A 113 -9.71 2.55 6.18
CA CYS A 113 -9.39 3.47 7.28
C CYS A 113 -10.44 3.55 8.39
N ASN A 114 -11.67 3.09 8.19
CA ASN A 114 -12.76 3.18 9.15
C ASN A 114 -13.79 2.05 8.95
N THR A 115 -13.32 0.80 8.90
CA THR A 115 -14.16 -0.38 8.62
C THR A 115 -15.00 -0.80 9.84
N ASP A 116 -16.06 -1.53 9.55
CA ASP A 116 -16.85 -2.26 10.53
C ASP A 116 -17.37 -3.60 9.97
N ALA A 117 -18.17 -4.31 10.75
CA ALA A 117 -18.69 -5.62 10.35
C ALA A 117 -19.66 -5.54 9.14
N GLN A 118 -20.40 -4.44 8.98
CA GLN A 118 -21.31 -4.25 7.85
C GLN A 118 -20.51 -3.95 6.58
N MET A 119 -19.53 -3.07 6.64
CA MET A 119 -18.63 -2.79 5.52
C MET A 119 -17.89 -4.04 5.06
N GLN A 120 -17.36 -4.86 6.00
CA GLN A 120 -16.68 -6.12 5.68
C GLN A 120 -17.63 -7.12 4.98
N LYS A 121 -18.92 -7.14 5.36
CA LYS A 121 -19.92 -7.94 4.69
C LYS A 121 -20.20 -7.45 3.26
N VAL A 122 -20.30 -6.14 3.06
CA VAL A 122 -20.41 -5.53 1.72
C VAL A 122 -19.20 -5.87 0.87
N ASP A 123 -17.97 -5.72 1.41
CA ASP A 123 -16.71 -6.08 0.73
C ASP A 123 -16.71 -7.54 0.25
N THR A 124 -17.08 -8.48 1.15
CA THR A 124 -17.19 -9.90 0.81
C THR A 124 -18.18 -10.17 -0.30
N GLN A 125 -19.33 -9.50 -0.27
CA GLN A 125 -20.37 -9.67 -1.26
C GLN A 125 -20.01 -9.05 -2.61
N MET A 126 -19.35 -7.88 -2.60
CA MET A 126 -19.09 -7.11 -3.81
C MET A 126 -17.81 -7.55 -4.55
N ALA A 127 -16.80 -8.06 -3.86
CA ALA A 127 -15.52 -8.43 -4.48
C ALA A 127 -15.69 -9.37 -5.70
N PRO A 128 -16.42 -10.49 -5.64
CA PRO A 128 -16.65 -11.34 -6.81
C PRO A 128 -17.54 -10.67 -7.88
N GLN A 129 -18.50 -9.83 -7.47
CA GLN A 129 -19.39 -9.13 -8.41
C GLN A 129 -18.63 -8.06 -9.22
N LEU A 130 -17.73 -7.32 -8.57
CA LEU A 130 -16.86 -6.35 -9.23
C LEU A 130 -15.87 -7.04 -10.19
N ALA A 131 -15.34 -8.21 -9.82
CA ALA A 131 -14.51 -9.01 -10.73
C ALA A 131 -15.31 -9.46 -11.96
N ALA A 132 -16.53 -9.96 -11.78
CA ALA A 132 -17.41 -10.36 -12.89
C ALA A 132 -17.83 -9.16 -13.76
N HIS A 133 -18.05 -7.99 -13.15
CA HIS A 133 -18.34 -6.74 -13.85
C HIS A 133 -17.17 -6.28 -14.72
N ALA A 134 -15.94 -6.29 -14.18
CA ALA A 134 -14.73 -5.98 -14.95
C ALA A 134 -14.54 -6.95 -16.12
N ASP A 135 -14.75 -8.26 -15.89
CA ASP A 135 -14.71 -9.28 -16.94
C ASP A 135 -15.78 -9.06 -18.03
N ALA A 136 -16.97 -8.59 -17.65
CA ALA A 136 -18.02 -8.29 -18.63
C ALA A 136 -17.60 -7.18 -19.61
N ILE A 137 -16.84 -6.21 -19.15
CA ILE A 137 -16.31 -5.09 -19.95
C ILE A 137 -15.09 -5.53 -20.78
N HIS A 138 -14.07 -6.07 -20.12
CA HIS A 138 -12.80 -6.37 -20.79
C HIS A 138 -12.89 -7.54 -21.79
N LEU A 139 -13.83 -8.46 -21.57
CA LEU A 139 -14.02 -9.63 -22.44
C LEU A 139 -15.09 -9.43 -23.51
N ASP A 140 -15.71 -8.23 -23.59
CA ASP A 140 -16.72 -7.92 -24.61
C ASP A 140 -16.08 -7.88 -26.00
N PRO A 141 -16.54 -8.74 -26.96
CA PRO A 141 -15.89 -8.82 -28.27
C PRO A 141 -16.20 -7.63 -29.16
N ALA A 142 -17.33 -6.93 -28.96
CA ALA A 142 -17.69 -5.77 -29.75
C ALA A 142 -16.89 -4.55 -29.31
N LEU A 143 -16.74 -4.35 -28.00
CA LEU A 143 -15.87 -3.31 -27.45
C LEU A 143 -14.41 -3.54 -27.86
N TRP A 144 -13.90 -4.78 -27.69
CA TRP A 144 -12.57 -5.15 -28.14
C TRP A 144 -12.32 -4.80 -29.62
N GLY A 145 -13.27 -5.18 -30.51
CA GLY A 145 -13.15 -4.89 -31.93
C GLY A 145 -13.02 -3.39 -32.22
N ARG A 146 -13.64 -2.50 -31.44
CA ARG A 146 -13.51 -1.05 -31.60
C ARG A 146 -12.16 -0.52 -31.11
N VAL A 147 -11.70 -0.99 -29.95
CA VAL A 147 -10.40 -0.56 -29.40
C VAL A 147 -9.24 -1.06 -30.26
N ASP A 148 -9.27 -2.33 -30.69
CA ASP A 148 -8.23 -2.94 -31.53
C ASP A 148 -8.17 -2.24 -32.93
N ALA A 149 -9.33 -1.94 -33.53
CA ALA A 149 -9.38 -1.22 -34.79
C ALA A 149 -8.76 0.19 -34.73
N LEU A 150 -8.93 0.88 -33.61
CA LEU A 150 -8.27 2.19 -33.37
C LEU A 150 -6.76 2.01 -33.15
N TYR A 151 -6.37 1.01 -32.34
CA TYR A 151 -4.97 0.77 -32.05
C TYR A 151 -4.17 0.37 -33.30
N LEU A 152 -4.73 -0.45 -34.17
CA LEU A 152 -4.11 -0.85 -35.45
C LEU A 152 -3.89 0.34 -36.39
N LYS A 153 -4.73 1.38 -36.31
CA LYS A 153 -4.64 2.61 -37.12
C LYS A 153 -4.02 3.79 -36.37
N ARG A 154 -3.44 3.59 -35.17
CA ARG A 154 -3.01 4.66 -34.27
C ARG A 154 -2.06 5.68 -34.90
N THR A 155 -1.23 5.27 -35.86
CA THR A 155 -0.32 6.15 -36.59
C THR A 155 -1.06 7.12 -37.53
N ASP A 156 -2.25 6.76 -38.02
CA ASP A 156 -3.03 7.52 -38.98
C ASP A 156 -4.06 8.45 -38.30
N LEU A 157 -4.26 8.28 -36.98
CA LEU A 157 -5.27 9.01 -36.22
C LEU A 157 -4.84 10.43 -35.82
N HIS A 158 -3.57 10.79 -36.01
CA HIS A 158 -3.00 12.08 -35.60
C HIS A 158 -3.29 12.48 -34.16
N LEU A 159 -3.25 11.49 -33.23
CA LEU A 159 -3.46 11.68 -31.81
C LEU A 159 -2.28 12.44 -31.19
N ASP A 160 -2.57 13.27 -30.19
CA ASP A 160 -1.51 13.85 -29.37
C ASP A 160 -0.84 12.76 -28.48
N PRO A 161 0.33 13.03 -27.86
CA PRO A 161 1.06 12.03 -27.08
C PRO A 161 0.25 11.41 -25.93
N GLU A 162 -0.58 12.20 -25.24
CA GLU A 162 -1.42 11.70 -24.15
C GLU A 162 -2.53 10.78 -24.66
N GLN A 163 -3.15 11.14 -25.78
CA GLN A 163 -4.15 10.32 -26.45
C GLN A 163 -3.56 9.01 -27.00
N GLN A 164 -2.35 9.05 -27.52
CA GLN A 164 -1.63 7.84 -27.97
C GLN A 164 -1.37 6.89 -26.80
N GLN A 165 -0.90 7.44 -25.69
CA GLN A 165 -0.64 6.66 -24.48
C GLN A 165 -1.94 6.06 -23.91
N LEU A 166 -3.02 6.83 -23.85
CA LEU A 166 -4.32 6.35 -23.38
C LEU A 166 -4.86 5.20 -24.25
N LEU A 167 -4.80 5.35 -25.58
CA LEU A 167 -5.22 4.29 -26.50
C LEU A 167 -4.37 3.03 -26.35
N ALA A 168 -3.06 3.18 -26.21
CA ALA A 168 -2.15 2.07 -25.99
C ALA A 168 -2.47 1.35 -24.66
N ARG A 169 -2.76 2.13 -23.59
CA ARG A 169 -3.13 1.57 -22.30
C ARG A 169 -4.43 0.77 -22.35
N TYR A 170 -5.51 1.32 -22.92
CA TYR A 170 -6.77 0.58 -23.10
C TYR A 170 -6.57 -0.72 -23.88
N HIS A 171 -5.81 -0.66 -24.96
CA HIS A 171 -5.52 -1.84 -25.76
C HIS A 171 -4.74 -2.89 -24.95
N THR A 172 -3.64 -2.48 -24.29
CA THR A 172 -2.82 -3.36 -23.46
C THR A 172 -3.63 -3.97 -22.32
N GLU A 173 -4.43 -3.15 -21.62
CA GLU A 173 -5.28 -3.61 -20.52
C GLU A 173 -6.31 -4.64 -20.99
N MET A 174 -6.99 -4.42 -22.10
CA MET A 174 -7.93 -5.41 -22.65
C MET A 174 -7.22 -6.70 -23.06
N VAL A 175 -6.04 -6.64 -23.70
CA VAL A 175 -5.26 -7.82 -24.06
C VAL A 175 -4.86 -8.61 -22.80
N ARG A 176 -4.32 -7.94 -21.81
CA ARG A 176 -3.88 -8.54 -20.54
C ARG A 176 -5.05 -9.13 -19.73
N ASN A 177 -6.25 -8.59 -19.91
CA ASN A 177 -7.47 -9.13 -19.32
C ASN A 177 -8.20 -10.13 -20.21
N GLY A 178 -7.57 -10.61 -21.32
CA GLY A 178 -8.02 -11.76 -22.08
C GLY A 178 -8.95 -11.45 -23.25
N ALA A 179 -8.99 -10.21 -23.78
CA ALA A 179 -9.84 -9.85 -24.91
C ALA A 179 -9.64 -10.75 -26.13
N ARG A 180 -8.40 -11.21 -26.36
CA ARG A 180 -8.00 -12.10 -27.49
C ARG A 180 -8.35 -13.57 -27.29
N LEU A 181 -8.80 -13.99 -26.13
CA LEU A 181 -9.14 -15.38 -25.82
C LEU A 181 -10.43 -15.81 -26.55
N ASN A 182 -10.54 -17.10 -26.86
CA ASN A 182 -11.77 -17.68 -27.37
C ASN A 182 -12.83 -17.83 -26.27
N ALA A 183 -14.07 -18.19 -26.63
CA ALA A 183 -15.20 -18.23 -25.70
C ALA A 183 -14.98 -19.19 -24.50
N THR A 184 -14.40 -20.39 -24.75
CA THR A 184 -14.09 -21.37 -23.69
C THR A 184 -13.04 -20.82 -22.73
N GLN A 185 -11.97 -20.23 -23.26
CA GLN A 185 -10.90 -19.63 -22.47
C GLN A 185 -11.41 -18.44 -21.64
N LYS A 186 -12.26 -17.57 -22.23
CA LYS A 186 -12.94 -16.47 -21.50
C LYS A 186 -13.79 -16.99 -20.36
N GLY A 187 -14.50 -18.12 -20.57
CA GLY A 187 -15.27 -18.79 -19.51
C GLY A 187 -14.37 -19.24 -18.35
N ARG A 188 -13.22 -19.86 -18.65
CA ARG A 188 -12.25 -20.27 -17.61
C ARG A 188 -11.66 -19.06 -16.88
N LEU A 189 -11.31 -18.00 -17.60
CA LEU A 189 -10.75 -16.78 -17.02
C LEU A 189 -11.69 -16.13 -15.99
N ARG A 190 -13.01 -16.04 -16.30
CA ARG A 190 -14.00 -15.53 -15.36
C ARG A 190 -14.01 -16.31 -14.04
N VAL A 191 -13.99 -17.64 -14.12
CA VAL A 191 -13.95 -18.51 -12.93
C VAL A 191 -12.65 -18.25 -12.12
N LEU A 192 -11.52 -18.11 -12.79
CA LEU A 192 -10.24 -17.83 -12.12
C LEU A 192 -10.27 -16.45 -11.42
N ASN A 193 -10.76 -15.41 -12.09
CA ASN A 193 -10.84 -14.07 -11.55
C ASN A 193 -11.77 -13.99 -10.34
N GLU A 194 -12.94 -14.62 -10.38
CA GLU A 194 -13.87 -14.72 -9.25
C GLU A 194 -13.25 -15.41 -8.04
N GLN A 195 -12.59 -16.54 -8.25
CA GLN A 195 -11.93 -17.29 -7.18
C GLN A 195 -10.77 -16.49 -6.58
N ILE A 196 -9.92 -15.86 -7.40
CA ILE A 196 -8.82 -15.01 -6.94
C ILE A 196 -9.36 -13.85 -6.10
N SER A 197 -10.40 -13.16 -6.56
CA SER A 197 -11.01 -12.04 -5.84
C SER A 197 -11.54 -12.46 -4.47
N THR A 198 -12.29 -13.57 -4.41
CA THR A 198 -12.81 -14.13 -3.16
C THR A 198 -11.70 -14.49 -2.18
N LEU A 199 -10.64 -15.14 -2.65
CA LEU A 199 -9.52 -15.56 -1.79
C LEU A 199 -8.71 -14.36 -1.27
N ARG A 200 -8.53 -13.31 -2.08
CA ARG A 200 -7.87 -12.07 -1.64
C ARG A 200 -8.65 -11.41 -0.49
N THR A 201 -9.95 -11.28 -0.62
CA THR A 201 -10.81 -10.71 0.43
C THR A 201 -10.74 -11.56 1.72
N ARG A 202 -10.77 -12.89 1.60
CA ARG A 202 -10.61 -13.78 2.76
C ARG A 202 -9.25 -13.64 3.42
N PHE A 203 -8.16 -13.55 2.63
CA PHE A 203 -6.82 -13.33 3.17
C PHE A 203 -6.76 -12.05 4.02
N LYS A 204 -7.28 -10.95 3.47
CA LYS A 204 -7.35 -9.64 4.15
C LYS A 204 -8.11 -9.73 5.49
N GLN A 205 -9.30 -10.33 5.48
CA GLN A 205 -10.13 -10.45 6.68
C GLN A 205 -9.49 -11.38 7.74
N ASN A 206 -8.90 -12.48 7.30
CA ASN A 206 -8.18 -13.39 8.19
C ASN A 206 -6.98 -12.67 8.82
N LEU A 207 -6.22 -11.88 8.05
CA LEU A 207 -5.07 -11.14 8.57
C LEU A 207 -5.50 -10.08 9.58
N LEU A 208 -6.56 -9.33 9.29
CA LEU A 208 -7.09 -8.34 10.23
C LEU A 208 -7.47 -9.00 11.57
N LYS A 209 -8.20 -10.12 11.49
CA LYS A 209 -8.57 -10.89 12.69
C LYS A 209 -7.36 -11.53 13.38
N ALA A 210 -6.40 -12.10 12.64
CA ALA A 210 -5.19 -12.68 13.21
C ALA A 210 -4.36 -11.63 13.96
N THR A 211 -4.28 -10.42 13.43
CA THR A 211 -3.58 -9.30 14.07
C THR A 211 -4.22 -8.93 15.41
N ALA A 212 -5.54 -8.95 15.47
CA ALA A 212 -6.27 -8.70 16.71
C ALA A 212 -6.14 -9.87 17.71
N ASP A 213 -6.35 -11.10 17.26
CA ASP A 213 -6.41 -12.30 18.13
C ASP A 213 -5.04 -12.67 18.71
N ASN A 214 -3.94 -12.42 18.00
CA ASN A 214 -2.58 -12.77 18.42
C ASN A 214 -1.94 -11.72 19.35
N ALA A 215 -2.66 -10.68 19.75
CA ALA A 215 -2.16 -9.71 20.73
C ALA A 215 -1.69 -10.42 22.01
N VAL A 216 -0.56 -9.97 22.56
CA VAL A 216 0.12 -10.66 23.68
C VAL A 216 -0.35 -10.09 25.00
N VAL A 217 -1.01 -10.94 25.81
CA VAL A 217 -1.41 -10.59 27.19
C VAL A 217 -0.21 -10.67 28.12
N VAL A 218 -0.02 -9.63 28.94
CA VAL A 218 1.01 -9.54 29.98
C VAL A 218 0.31 -9.48 31.33
N GLU A 219 0.70 -10.38 32.25
CA GLU A 219 0.08 -10.53 33.55
C GLU A 219 0.74 -9.65 34.63
N ASP A 220 2.04 -9.40 34.53
CA ASP A 220 2.82 -8.62 35.46
C ASP A 220 3.39 -7.36 34.79
N VAL A 221 3.15 -6.21 35.39
CA VAL A 221 3.71 -4.92 34.90
C VAL A 221 5.23 -4.91 34.88
N ALA A 222 5.88 -5.69 35.73
CA ALA A 222 7.34 -5.78 35.75
C ALA A 222 7.91 -6.36 34.45
N ASP A 223 7.16 -7.18 33.72
CA ASP A 223 7.55 -7.67 32.39
C ASP A 223 7.62 -6.57 31.33
N LEU A 224 6.92 -5.44 31.55
CA LEU A 224 6.92 -4.27 30.66
C LEU A 224 8.06 -3.29 30.99
N ASN A 225 9.01 -3.67 31.84
CA ASN A 225 10.14 -2.81 32.18
C ASN A 225 10.93 -2.40 30.92
N GLY A 226 11.27 -1.13 30.84
CA GLY A 226 11.89 -0.48 29.68
C GLY A 226 10.90 0.36 28.84
N LEU A 227 9.59 0.13 28.97
CA LEU A 227 8.58 0.97 28.31
C LEU A 227 8.31 2.26 29.12
N SER A 228 7.91 3.30 28.41
CA SER A 228 7.43 4.55 29.02
C SER A 228 6.09 4.36 29.76
N VAL A 229 5.81 5.25 30.69
CA VAL A 229 4.52 5.29 31.41
C VAL A 229 3.33 5.38 30.44
N GLY A 230 3.47 6.15 29.35
CA GLY A 230 2.44 6.26 28.31
C GLY A 230 2.19 4.94 27.58
N GLN A 231 3.26 4.23 27.18
CA GLN A 231 3.15 2.91 26.52
C GLN A 231 2.53 1.85 27.42
N ILE A 232 2.91 1.81 28.71
CA ILE A 232 2.29 0.93 29.72
C ILE A 232 0.81 1.28 29.91
N GLY A 233 0.48 2.57 29.94
CA GLY A 233 -0.90 3.06 30.00
C GLY A 233 -1.74 2.65 28.80
N ALA A 234 -1.19 2.76 27.57
CA ALA A 234 -1.83 2.34 26.35
C ALA A 234 -2.08 0.81 26.32
N ALA A 235 -1.10 0.00 26.75
CA ALA A 235 -1.25 -1.45 26.87
C ALA A 235 -2.34 -1.83 27.90
N ARG A 236 -2.46 -1.08 28.99
CA ARG A 236 -3.54 -1.26 29.99
C ARG A 236 -4.90 -0.94 29.40
N GLN A 237 -5.03 0.18 28.67
CA GLN A 237 -6.28 0.58 28.01
C GLN A 237 -6.72 -0.44 26.98
N ALA A 238 -5.79 -0.96 26.15
CA ALA A 238 -6.05 -2.00 25.20
C ALA A 238 -6.55 -3.31 25.87
N ALA A 239 -6.03 -3.65 27.04
CA ALA A 239 -6.50 -4.80 27.82
C ALA A 239 -7.92 -4.58 28.35
N VAL A 240 -8.20 -3.41 28.93
CA VAL A 240 -9.55 -3.04 29.45
C VAL A 240 -10.58 -3.06 28.33
N ALA A 241 -10.25 -2.52 27.14
CA ALA A 241 -11.15 -2.53 25.98
C ALA A 241 -11.55 -3.95 25.54
N ARG A 242 -10.80 -4.98 25.94
CA ARG A 242 -11.08 -6.39 25.67
C ARG A 242 -11.53 -7.19 26.91
N GLY A 243 -11.93 -6.52 27.98
CA GLY A 243 -12.41 -7.17 29.23
C GLY A 243 -11.31 -7.89 30.00
N LEU A 244 -10.06 -7.46 29.87
CA LEU A 244 -8.89 -8.03 30.54
C LEU A 244 -8.40 -7.08 31.65
N GLU A 245 -9.28 -6.71 32.57
CA GLU A 245 -8.96 -5.84 33.70
C GLU A 245 -7.80 -6.39 34.54
N GLY A 246 -6.90 -5.50 34.97
CA GLY A 246 -5.74 -5.85 35.77
C GLY A 246 -4.56 -6.44 34.99
N ARG A 247 -4.66 -6.47 33.66
CA ARG A 247 -3.62 -6.96 32.75
C ARG A 247 -3.20 -5.86 31.76
N TRP A 248 -2.22 -6.19 30.93
CA TRP A 248 -1.74 -5.35 29.83
C TRP A 248 -1.80 -6.15 28.52
N LEU A 249 -2.11 -5.48 27.42
CA LEU A 249 -2.20 -6.10 26.10
C LEU A 249 -1.26 -5.39 25.12
N VAL A 250 -0.28 -6.15 24.61
CA VAL A 250 0.57 -5.69 23.51
C VAL A 250 -0.11 -6.04 22.20
N THR A 251 -0.59 -5.04 21.48
CA THR A 251 -1.22 -5.23 20.16
C THR A 251 -0.16 -5.41 19.06
N LEU A 252 -0.53 -6.12 17.98
CA LEU A 252 0.36 -6.41 16.85
C LEU A 252 -0.02 -5.61 15.59
N GLN A 253 -0.55 -4.42 15.74
CA GLN A 253 -1.04 -3.59 14.62
C GLN A 253 0.07 -3.16 13.65
N ASN A 254 1.33 -3.10 14.13
CA ASN A 254 2.45 -2.86 13.24
C ASN A 254 2.74 -4.11 12.39
N THR A 255 2.75 -3.95 11.08
CA THR A 255 2.75 -5.10 10.17
C THR A 255 4.11 -5.77 10.05
N THR A 256 5.21 -5.06 10.25
CA THR A 256 6.56 -5.56 10.01
C THR A 256 7.39 -5.65 11.26
N ASN A 257 7.59 -4.54 11.94
CA ASN A 257 8.41 -4.45 13.13
C ASN A 257 7.55 -4.05 14.33
N GLN A 258 7.79 -4.68 15.48
CA GLN A 258 7.10 -4.34 16.72
C GLN A 258 7.99 -3.35 17.51
N PRO A 259 7.69 -2.03 17.50
CA PRO A 259 8.59 -1.01 18.07
C PRO A 259 8.95 -1.22 19.54
N LEU A 260 8.06 -1.87 20.30
CA LEU A 260 8.29 -2.17 21.70
C LEU A 260 9.49 -3.13 21.93
N LEU A 261 9.86 -3.94 20.93
CA LEU A 261 11.01 -4.84 21.03
C LEU A 261 12.32 -4.09 21.28
N ALA A 262 12.45 -2.85 20.81
CA ALA A 262 13.63 -2.04 21.03
C ALA A 262 13.81 -1.57 22.49
N GLN A 263 12.74 -1.57 23.28
CA GLN A 263 12.70 -0.99 24.62
C GLN A 263 12.53 -2.03 25.73
N LEU A 264 11.79 -3.12 25.47
CA LEU A 264 11.48 -4.16 26.45
C LEU A 264 12.75 -4.88 26.94
N SER A 265 13.03 -4.77 28.24
CA SER A 265 14.18 -5.47 28.85
C SER A 265 13.94 -6.97 29.04
N ASN A 266 12.70 -7.40 29.21
CA ASN A 266 12.35 -8.83 29.35
C ASN A 266 12.51 -9.58 28.03
N ARG A 267 13.57 -10.39 27.89
CA ARG A 267 13.90 -11.18 26.69
C ARG A 267 12.81 -12.20 26.34
N ALA A 268 12.25 -12.89 27.33
CA ALA A 268 11.20 -13.86 27.10
C ALA A 268 9.91 -13.22 26.55
N LEU A 269 9.58 -12.01 27.01
CA LEU A 269 8.46 -11.25 26.46
C LEU A 269 8.77 -10.76 25.02
N ARG A 270 10.00 -10.32 24.72
CA ARG A 270 10.39 -9.99 23.32
C ARG A 270 10.20 -11.20 22.40
N GLU A 271 10.66 -12.38 22.81
CA GLU A 271 10.47 -13.63 22.05
C GLU A 271 8.99 -13.94 21.82
N ARG A 272 8.15 -13.83 22.85
CA ARG A 272 6.70 -14.06 22.73
C ARG A 272 6.04 -13.10 21.75
N ILE A 273 6.34 -11.80 21.84
CA ILE A 273 5.79 -10.77 20.94
C ILE A 273 6.27 -11.02 19.51
N TYR A 274 7.56 -11.27 19.31
CA TYR A 274 8.13 -11.58 18.01
C TYR A 274 7.47 -12.80 17.36
N LYS A 275 7.40 -13.93 18.08
CA LYS A 275 6.77 -15.17 17.58
C LYS A 275 5.29 -14.97 17.28
N ALA A 276 4.55 -14.27 18.14
CA ALA A 276 3.15 -13.95 17.88
C ALA A 276 3.00 -13.08 16.60
N SER A 277 3.93 -12.16 16.37
CA SER A 277 3.93 -11.31 15.18
C SER A 277 4.18 -12.10 13.90
N ILE A 278 5.24 -12.93 13.85
CA ILE A 278 5.64 -13.62 12.60
C ILE A 278 4.76 -14.84 12.27
N THR A 279 3.97 -15.32 13.21
CA THR A 279 3.04 -16.47 13.00
C THR A 279 1.61 -16.04 12.69
N ARG A 280 1.34 -14.75 12.53
CA ARG A 280 0.01 -14.25 12.11
C ARG A 280 -0.43 -14.90 10.81
N GLY A 281 -1.68 -15.33 10.75
CA GLY A 281 -2.22 -16.00 9.56
C GLY A 281 -1.62 -17.37 9.24
N MET A 282 -0.93 -18.01 10.20
CA MET A 282 -0.31 -19.33 10.01
C MET A 282 -0.96 -20.45 10.84
N THR A 283 -1.94 -20.13 11.67
CA THR A 283 -2.57 -21.10 12.57
C THR A 283 -4.04 -20.76 12.87
N GLY A 284 -4.79 -21.74 13.32
CA GLY A 284 -6.16 -21.58 13.84
C GLY A 284 -7.19 -21.21 12.79
N ALA A 285 -8.24 -20.50 13.21
CA ALA A 285 -9.36 -20.11 12.34
C ALA A 285 -8.98 -19.04 11.29
N THR A 286 -7.84 -18.37 11.49
CA THR A 286 -7.33 -17.34 10.58
C THR A 286 -6.14 -17.80 9.75
N ASP A 287 -5.95 -19.14 9.63
CA ASP A 287 -4.87 -19.73 8.86
C ASP A 287 -5.01 -19.41 7.36
N ASN A 288 -4.02 -18.73 6.80
CA ASN A 288 -3.98 -18.31 5.41
C ASN A 288 -3.23 -19.27 4.49
N ARG A 289 -2.59 -20.31 5.01
CA ARG A 289 -1.72 -21.20 4.21
C ARG A 289 -2.44 -21.84 3.03
N GLU A 290 -3.67 -22.33 3.25
CA GLU A 290 -4.49 -22.89 2.15
C GLU A 290 -4.88 -21.80 1.14
N ILE A 291 -5.19 -20.59 1.60
CA ILE A 291 -5.51 -19.44 0.74
C ILE A 291 -4.29 -19.06 -0.11
N ILE A 292 -3.09 -19.05 0.48
CA ILE A 292 -1.83 -18.74 -0.21
C ILE A 292 -1.60 -19.69 -1.38
N VAL A 293 -1.62 -21.01 -1.12
CA VAL A 293 -1.33 -22.00 -2.16
C VAL A 293 -2.40 -22.01 -3.26
N GLN A 294 -3.67 -21.78 -2.91
CA GLN A 294 -4.73 -21.64 -3.91
C GLN A 294 -4.54 -20.38 -4.75
N LEU A 295 -4.25 -19.23 -4.15
CA LEU A 295 -3.99 -17.99 -4.88
C LEU A 295 -2.82 -18.13 -5.85
N VAL A 296 -1.70 -18.68 -5.41
CA VAL A 296 -0.52 -18.88 -6.27
C VAL A 296 -0.85 -19.80 -7.45
N ARG A 297 -1.55 -20.91 -7.19
CA ARG A 297 -1.97 -21.84 -8.24
C ARG A 297 -2.89 -21.19 -9.27
N LEU A 298 -3.94 -20.49 -8.81
CA LEU A 298 -4.89 -19.83 -9.69
C LEU A 298 -4.23 -18.69 -10.50
N ARG A 299 -3.30 -17.94 -9.90
CA ARG A 299 -2.53 -16.91 -10.58
C ARG A 299 -1.62 -17.50 -11.67
N ALA A 300 -0.95 -18.62 -11.39
CA ALA A 300 -0.13 -19.31 -12.37
C ALA A 300 -0.98 -19.86 -13.53
N GLU A 301 -2.12 -20.50 -13.24
CA GLU A 301 -3.06 -20.95 -14.28
C GLU A 301 -3.57 -19.78 -15.13
N ARG A 302 -3.94 -18.67 -14.50
CA ARG A 302 -4.38 -17.46 -15.21
C ARG A 302 -3.30 -16.91 -16.12
N ALA A 303 -2.07 -16.82 -15.66
CA ALA A 303 -0.96 -16.35 -16.48
C ALA A 303 -0.75 -17.22 -17.71
N VAL A 304 -0.73 -18.55 -17.56
CA VAL A 304 -0.61 -19.49 -18.69
C VAL A 304 -1.77 -19.36 -19.66
N LEU A 305 -3.01 -19.24 -19.15
CA LEU A 305 -4.21 -19.02 -19.98
C LEU A 305 -4.09 -17.75 -20.84
N LEU A 306 -3.45 -16.69 -20.30
CA LEU A 306 -3.22 -15.41 -20.96
C LEU A 306 -1.97 -15.41 -21.86
N GLY A 307 -1.22 -16.53 -21.93
CA GLY A 307 -0.03 -16.68 -22.78
C GLY A 307 1.31 -16.34 -22.12
N TYR A 308 1.34 -16.18 -20.80
CA TYR A 308 2.55 -15.91 -20.04
C TYR A 308 3.10 -17.17 -19.37
N PRO A 309 4.43 -17.33 -19.23
CA PRO A 309 5.01 -18.52 -18.62
C PRO A 309 4.69 -18.68 -17.14
N ASN A 310 4.45 -17.58 -16.41
CA ASN A 310 4.11 -17.56 -14.99
C ASN A 310 3.50 -16.20 -14.60
N HIS A 311 3.07 -16.09 -13.34
CA HIS A 311 2.42 -14.87 -12.87
C HIS A 311 3.38 -13.66 -12.80
N ALA A 312 4.65 -13.87 -12.47
CA ALA A 312 5.63 -12.79 -12.44
C ALA A 312 5.81 -12.17 -13.84
N ALA A 313 5.94 -12.98 -14.89
CA ALA A 313 6.03 -12.48 -16.26
C ALA A 313 4.77 -11.69 -16.68
N TYR A 314 3.58 -12.16 -16.27
CA TYR A 314 2.33 -11.44 -16.49
C TYR A 314 2.31 -10.07 -15.78
N GLN A 315 2.72 -10.00 -14.53
CA GLN A 315 2.70 -8.73 -13.78
C GLN A 315 3.73 -7.74 -14.32
N LEU A 316 4.96 -8.19 -14.49
CA LEU A 316 6.10 -7.34 -14.80
C LEU A 316 6.10 -6.75 -16.22
N GLU A 317 5.33 -7.31 -17.15
CA GLU A 317 5.20 -6.75 -18.51
C GLU A 317 4.69 -5.30 -18.50
N ASP A 318 3.81 -4.94 -17.56
CA ASP A 318 3.20 -3.59 -17.45
C ASP A 318 3.91 -2.71 -16.38
N GLU A 319 5.09 -3.13 -15.92
CA GLU A 319 5.91 -2.42 -14.95
C GLU A 319 7.19 -1.87 -15.62
N SER A 320 7.87 -0.91 -14.99
CA SER A 320 9.10 -0.30 -15.54
C SER A 320 10.24 -1.30 -15.67
N ALA A 321 10.32 -2.28 -14.76
CA ALA A 321 11.31 -3.36 -14.83
C ALA A 321 11.09 -4.31 -16.03
N GLY A 322 9.87 -4.46 -16.50
CA GLY A 322 9.48 -5.24 -17.66
C GLY A 322 9.66 -6.76 -17.54
N THR A 323 10.64 -7.24 -16.78
CA THR A 323 10.99 -8.67 -16.68
C THR A 323 11.46 -9.09 -15.29
N ALA A 324 11.24 -10.35 -14.93
CA ALA A 324 11.77 -10.94 -13.71
C ALA A 324 13.31 -10.98 -13.68
N GLN A 325 13.95 -11.05 -14.83
CA GLN A 325 15.41 -11.00 -14.96
C GLN A 325 15.96 -9.64 -14.54
N ALA A 326 15.31 -8.53 -14.92
CA ALA A 326 15.70 -7.19 -14.49
C ALA A 326 15.56 -7.01 -12.97
N VAL A 327 14.45 -7.50 -12.40
CA VAL A 327 14.24 -7.51 -10.95
C VAL A 327 15.34 -8.31 -10.23
N GLN A 328 15.62 -9.52 -10.70
CA GLN A 328 16.64 -10.37 -10.11
C GLN A 328 18.05 -9.79 -10.25
N ALA A 329 18.36 -9.12 -11.36
CA ALA A 329 19.63 -8.45 -11.57
C ALA A 329 19.84 -7.31 -10.56
N MET A 330 18.81 -6.49 -10.30
CA MET A 330 18.86 -5.43 -9.28
C MET A 330 19.06 -6.03 -7.87
N ILE A 331 18.28 -7.04 -7.49
CA ILE A 331 18.43 -7.71 -6.19
C ILE A 331 19.87 -8.23 -6.02
N SER A 332 20.40 -8.88 -7.07
CA SER A 332 21.75 -9.46 -7.03
C SER A 332 22.88 -8.43 -6.92
N GLN A 333 22.66 -7.19 -7.34
CA GLN A 333 23.63 -6.10 -7.18
C GLN A 333 23.69 -5.57 -5.75
N VAL A 334 22.55 -5.58 -5.03
CA VAL A 334 22.45 -4.99 -3.68
C VAL A 334 22.64 -6.03 -2.57
N ALA A 335 22.17 -7.26 -2.75
CA ALA A 335 22.12 -8.31 -1.73
C ALA A 335 23.49 -8.64 -1.09
N PRO A 336 24.60 -8.79 -1.84
CA PRO A 336 25.90 -9.13 -1.23
C PRO A 336 26.40 -8.07 -0.25
N ALA A 337 26.33 -6.79 -0.61
CA ALA A 337 26.75 -5.68 0.24
C ALA A 337 25.85 -5.53 1.47
N ALA A 338 24.53 -5.66 1.28
CA ALA A 338 23.55 -5.62 2.38
C ALA A 338 23.82 -6.74 3.40
N LEU A 339 24.00 -7.98 2.92
CA LEU A 339 24.25 -9.14 3.79
C LEU A 339 25.59 -9.07 4.51
N ALA A 340 26.65 -8.59 3.82
CA ALA A 340 27.95 -8.37 4.46
C ALA A 340 27.83 -7.35 5.60
N ARG A 341 27.16 -6.23 5.35
CA ARG A 341 26.89 -5.21 6.36
C ARG A 341 26.01 -5.71 7.51
N ALA A 342 24.98 -6.50 7.23
CA ALA A 342 24.14 -7.11 8.27
C ALA A 342 24.92 -8.06 9.18
N ARG A 343 25.89 -8.81 8.64
CA ARG A 343 26.79 -9.66 9.43
C ARG A 343 27.72 -8.86 10.32
N GLU A 344 28.26 -7.74 9.85
CA GLU A 344 29.06 -6.82 10.68
C GLU A 344 28.21 -6.23 11.82
N GLU A 345 26.99 -5.81 11.51
CA GLU A 345 26.04 -5.31 12.50
C GLU A 345 25.71 -6.39 13.55
N ALA A 346 25.39 -7.61 13.13
CA ALA A 346 25.14 -8.74 14.03
C ALA A 346 26.33 -9.06 14.93
N ALA A 347 27.56 -9.03 14.39
CA ALA A 347 28.77 -9.25 15.18
C ALA A 347 28.96 -8.17 16.26
N ALA A 348 28.64 -6.91 15.95
CA ALA A 348 28.69 -5.82 16.92
C ALA A 348 27.63 -5.99 18.03
N LEU A 349 26.40 -6.43 17.69
CA LEU A 349 25.36 -6.73 18.66
C LEU A 349 25.73 -7.94 19.53
N GLN A 350 26.29 -8.99 18.94
CA GLN A 350 26.76 -10.17 19.69
C GLN A 350 27.91 -9.81 20.66
N ALA A 351 28.83 -8.93 20.25
CA ALA A 351 29.88 -8.43 21.14
C ALA A 351 29.28 -7.68 22.34
N LEU A 352 28.24 -6.88 22.12
CA LEU A 352 27.53 -6.19 23.20
C LEU A 352 26.83 -7.17 24.15
N ILE A 353 26.19 -8.22 23.62
CA ILE A 353 25.57 -9.28 24.43
C ILE A 353 26.63 -9.97 25.30
N ASN A 354 27.79 -10.32 24.73
CA ASN A 354 28.87 -11.02 25.42
C ASN A 354 29.55 -10.16 26.49
N ALA A 355 29.54 -8.84 26.35
CA ALA A 355 30.13 -7.90 27.31
C ALA A 355 29.20 -7.62 28.52
N GLN A 356 27.93 -7.93 28.44
CA GLN A 356 26.99 -7.71 29.56
C GLN A 356 27.14 -8.85 30.60
N PRO A 357 27.24 -8.55 31.90
CA PRO A 357 27.18 -9.56 32.94
C PRO A 357 25.87 -10.34 32.82
N ALA A 358 25.91 -11.66 33.09
CA ALA A 358 24.73 -12.50 33.09
C ALA A 358 23.65 -11.89 34.00
N VAL A 359 22.67 -11.19 33.40
CA VAL A 359 21.49 -10.73 34.11
C VAL A 359 20.62 -11.95 34.35
N SER A 360 20.49 -12.34 35.64
CA SER A 360 19.63 -13.45 36.13
C SER A 360 19.88 -14.84 35.51
N GLY A 361 21.11 -15.38 35.66
CA GLY A 361 21.35 -16.83 35.52
C GLY A 361 21.41 -17.39 34.08
N THR A 362 21.23 -16.58 33.04
CA THR A 362 21.48 -16.99 31.66
C THR A 362 22.88 -16.51 31.25
N GLY A 363 23.79 -17.44 30.91
CA GLY A 363 25.09 -17.11 30.32
C GLY A 363 24.96 -16.36 28.99
N ALA A 364 26.09 -16.03 28.34
CA ALA A 364 26.09 -15.49 26.99
C ALA A 364 25.22 -16.35 26.07
N PHE A 365 24.36 -15.70 25.28
CA PHE A 365 23.46 -16.34 24.33
C PHE A 365 23.72 -15.84 22.92
N GLU A 366 23.33 -16.60 21.93
CA GLU A 366 23.40 -16.18 20.53
C GLU A 366 22.33 -15.15 20.23
N LEU A 367 22.67 -14.19 19.35
CA LEU A 367 21.78 -13.17 18.88
C LEU A 367 20.62 -13.81 18.06
N GLU A 368 19.42 -13.61 18.53
CA GLU A 368 18.19 -14.05 17.88
C GLU A 368 17.43 -12.87 17.27
N PRO A 369 16.52 -13.07 16.33
CA PRO A 369 15.77 -11.98 15.69
C PRO A 369 15.02 -11.07 16.68
N TRP A 370 14.50 -11.62 17.79
CA TRP A 370 13.80 -10.84 18.84
C TRP A 370 14.75 -10.04 19.73
N ASP A 371 16.05 -10.26 19.62
CA ASP A 371 17.09 -9.51 20.35
C ASP A 371 17.60 -8.33 19.54
N TRP A 372 17.52 -8.39 18.20
CA TRP A 372 18.14 -7.43 17.30
C TRP A 372 17.77 -6.00 17.65
N SER A 373 16.49 -5.65 17.65
CA SER A 373 16.04 -4.27 17.90
C SER A 373 16.47 -3.74 19.25
N PHE A 374 16.46 -4.59 20.30
CA PHE A 374 16.86 -4.20 21.66
C PHE A 374 18.34 -3.85 21.75
N TYR A 375 19.22 -4.71 21.22
CA TYR A 375 20.65 -4.49 21.26
C TYR A 375 21.11 -3.45 20.23
N ALA A 376 20.42 -3.36 19.11
CA ALA A 376 20.66 -2.29 18.14
C ALA A 376 20.38 -0.91 18.75
N GLU A 377 19.29 -0.76 19.51
CA GLU A 377 18.99 0.51 20.19
C GLU A 377 20.06 0.85 21.25
N GLN A 378 20.54 -0.14 22.03
CA GLN A 378 21.63 0.08 22.98
C GLN A 378 22.94 0.49 22.28
N LEU A 379 23.29 -0.20 21.17
CA LEU A 379 24.49 0.13 20.40
C LEU A 379 24.38 1.51 19.74
N ARG A 380 23.18 1.88 19.26
CA ARG A 380 22.89 3.19 18.70
C ARG A 380 23.10 4.28 19.74
N ARG A 381 22.57 4.10 20.96
CA ARG A 381 22.81 5.02 22.10
C ARG A 381 24.29 5.16 22.43
N GLN A 382 25.02 4.05 22.46
CA GLN A 382 26.47 4.08 22.76
C GLN A 382 27.29 4.79 21.67
N ARG A 383 26.97 4.57 20.40
CA ARG A 383 27.74 5.11 19.26
C ARG A 383 27.47 6.58 19.00
N TYR A 384 26.21 6.99 19.12
CA TYR A 384 25.77 8.33 18.73
C TYR A 384 25.45 9.22 19.93
N ASP A 385 25.55 8.70 21.16
CA ASP A 385 25.13 9.40 22.39
C ASP A 385 23.75 10.08 22.19
N PHE A 386 22.80 9.30 21.69
CA PHE A 386 21.52 9.76 21.18
C PHE A 386 20.38 8.98 21.84
N ASP A 387 19.52 9.70 22.53
CA ASP A 387 18.27 9.18 23.09
C ASP A 387 17.08 9.69 22.28
N GLN A 388 16.27 8.78 21.74
CA GLN A 388 15.06 9.12 21.00
C GLN A 388 14.07 9.92 21.84
N ALA A 389 14.03 9.68 23.14
CA ALA A 389 13.20 10.45 24.07
C ALA A 389 13.65 11.93 24.18
N ALA A 390 14.94 12.22 23.98
CA ALA A 390 15.46 13.58 23.96
C ALA A 390 15.12 14.34 22.66
N VAL A 391 14.82 13.63 21.60
CA VAL A 391 14.52 14.21 20.27
C VAL A 391 13.01 14.40 20.06
N ALA A 392 12.18 13.47 20.53
CA ALA A 392 10.74 13.49 20.35
C ALA A 392 10.09 14.86 20.69
N PRO A 393 10.50 15.63 21.73
CA PRO A 393 9.94 16.95 22.02
C PRO A 393 10.09 18.00 20.90
N TYR A 394 10.96 17.77 19.92
CA TYR A 394 11.16 18.66 18.78
C TYR A 394 10.37 18.24 17.53
N PHE A 395 9.69 17.10 17.57
CA PHE A 395 8.89 16.57 16.48
C PHE A 395 7.41 16.46 16.88
N GLU A 396 6.85 17.61 17.23
CA GLU A 396 5.42 17.70 17.47
C GLU A 396 4.67 17.66 16.12
N LEU A 397 3.56 16.91 16.08
CA LEU A 397 2.81 16.57 14.86
C LEU A 397 2.45 17.80 14.00
N ASP A 398 1.93 18.87 14.64
CA ASP A 398 1.49 20.06 13.90
C ASP A 398 2.69 20.86 13.37
N HIS A 399 3.77 20.97 14.13
CA HIS A 399 5.01 21.57 13.64
C HIS A 399 5.58 20.80 12.46
N VAL A 400 5.62 19.47 12.55
CA VAL A 400 6.11 18.64 11.43
C VAL A 400 5.23 18.80 10.19
N LEU A 401 3.89 18.82 10.35
CA LEU A 401 2.98 18.97 9.22
C LEU A 401 3.05 20.37 8.59
N ILE A 402 2.86 21.40 9.42
CA ILE A 402 2.69 22.77 8.92
C ILE A 402 4.05 23.41 8.59
N ASP A 403 4.98 23.37 9.54
CA ASP A 403 6.27 24.03 9.41
C ASP A 403 7.33 23.15 8.72
N GLY A 404 7.07 21.87 8.53
CA GLY A 404 7.92 20.94 7.81
C GLY A 404 7.38 20.59 6.42
N VAL A 405 6.35 19.73 6.38
CA VAL A 405 5.81 19.17 5.14
C VAL A 405 5.22 20.25 4.23
N PHE A 406 4.35 21.11 4.76
CA PHE A 406 3.74 22.18 3.98
C PHE A 406 4.74 23.28 3.61
N TYR A 407 5.69 23.57 4.51
CA TYR A 407 6.78 24.49 4.21
C TYR A 407 7.63 24.03 3.03
N ALA A 408 8.08 22.77 3.03
CA ALA A 408 8.85 22.22 1.91
C ALA A 408 8.06 22.29 0.58
N ALA A 409 6.77 21.95 0.61
CA ALA A 409 5.90 22.05 -0.56
C ALA A 409 5.69 23.50 -1.04
N ASN A 410 5.63 24.46 -0.10
CA ASN A 410 5.59 25.89 -0.45
C ASN A 410 6.89 26.34 -1.15
N GLN A 411 8.06 25.98 -0.59
CA GLN A 411 9.34 26.36 -1.17
C GLN A 411 9.56 25.77 -2.57
N LEU A 412 9.17 24.50 -2.78
CA LEU A 412 9.36 23.79 -4.04
C LEU A 412 8.31 24.14 -5.10
N TYR A 413 7.06 24.23 -4.70
CA TYR A 413 5.93 24.29 -5.65
C TYR A 413 5.07 25.53 -5.47
N GLY A 414 5.33 26.36 -4.45
CA GLY A 414 4.53 27.54 -4.11
C GLY A 414 3.14 27.23 -3.57
N LEU A 415 2.91 25.99 -3.11
CA LEU A 415 1.61 25.60 -2.57
C LEU A 415 1.33 26.30 -1.25
N THR A 416 0.06 26.66 -1.02
CA THR A 416 -0.42 27.16 0.26
C THR A 416 -1.61 26.34 0.72
N PHE A 417 -1.81 26.27 2.05
CA PHE A 417 -2.77 25.36 2.69
C PHE A 417 -3.67 26.15 3.62
N LYS A 418 -4.99 25.90 3.56
CA LYS A 418 -5.97 26.48 4.44
C LYS A 418 -6.81 25.39 5.07
N GLU A 419 -6.78 25.27 6.39
CA GLU A 419 -7.61 24.29 7.08
C GLU A 419 -9.11 24.63 6.98
N ARG A 420 -9.92 23.60 6.74
CA ARG A 420 -11.36 23.68 6.51
C ARG A 420 -12.11 22.91 7.58
N HIS A 421 -12.73 23.62 8.50
CA HIS A 421 -13.54 23.05 9.59
C HIS A 421 -15.03 22.95 9.25
N ASP A 422 -15.42 23.44 8.08
CA ASP A 422 -16.78 23.48 7.57
C ASP A 422 -17.12 22.28 6.65
N LEU A 423 -16.14 21.44 6.33
CA LEU A 423 -16.32 20.27 5.49
C LEU A 423 -16.50 19.00 6.35
N PRO A 424 -17.39 18.08 5.94
CA PRO A 424 -17.62 16.84 6.68
C PRO A 424 -16.42 15.90 6.60
N VAL A 425 -16.18 15.14 7.67
CA VAL A 425 -15.16 14.12 7.79
C VAL A 425 -15.78 12.80 8.22
N TYR A 426 -15.16 11.67 7.85
CA TYR A 426 -15.62 10.33 8.23
C TYR A 426 -15.20 9.92 9.65
N TYR A 427 -14.25 10.63 10.27
CA TYR A 427 -13.79 10.38 11.63
C TYR A 427 -13.36 11.71 12.27
N PRO A 428 -13.64 11.94 13.58
CA PRO A 428 -13.43 13.26 14.21
C PRO A 428 -11.99 13.78 14.20
N ASP A 429 -10.99 12.91 14.11
CA ASP A 429 -9.57 13.29 14.10
C ASP A 429 -9.02 13.61 12.71
N VAL A 430 -9.83 13.46 11.67
CA VAL A 430 -9.42 13.78 10.28
C VAL A 430 -9.46 15.28 10.08
N ARG A 431 -8.35 15.84 9.58
CA ARG A 431 -8.24 17.26 9.25
C ARG A 431 -8.32 17.45 7.74
N VAL A 432 -8.98 18.50 7.30
CA VAL A 432 -9.13 18.82 5.86
C VAL A 432 -8.43 20.12 5.56
N PHE A 433 -7.59 20.11 4.50
CA PHE A 433 -6.91 21.32 4.01
C PHE A 433 -7.28 21.58 2.57
N GLU A 434 -7.71 22.80 2.26
CA GLU A 434 -7.81 23.28 0.89
C GLU A 434 -6.43 23.75 0.46
N VAL A 435 -5.98 23.21 -0.68
CA VAL A 435 -4.65 23.46 -1.24
C VAL A 435 -4.77 24.42 -2.43
N PHE A 436 -3.96 25.45 -2.42
CA PHE A 436 -3.90 26.47 -3.48
C PHE A 436 -2.57 26.41 -4.21
N ASP A 437 -2.61 26.60 -5.52
CA ASP A 437 -1.42 26.74 -6.33
C ASP A 437 -0.75 28.12 -6.12
N ALA A 438 0.45 28.30 -6.61
CA ALA A 438 1.26 29.51 -6.49
C ALA A 438 0.56 30.79 -6.96
N ASN A 439 -0.37 30.68 -7.90
CA ASN A 439 -1.19 31.80 -8.40
C ASN A 439 -2.44 32.06 -7.53
N GLY A 440 -2.61 31.36 -6.40
CA GLY A 440 -3.76 31.44 -5.53
C GLY A 440 -5.01 30.70 -6.01
N ALA A 441 -4.93 29.95 -7.12
CA ALA A 441 -6.07 29.17 -7.59
C ALA A 441 -6.25 27.90 -6.73
N PRO A 442 -7.51 27.55 -6.33
CA PRO A 442 -7.79 26.31 -5.64
C PRO A 442 -7.33 25.11 -6.49
N LEU A 443 -6.50 24.21 -5.90
CA LEU A 443 -5.88 23.07 -6.58
C LEU A 443 -6.50 21.74 -6.17
N ALA A 444 -6.59 21.47 -4.86
CA ALA A 444 -6.97 20.17 -4.32
C ALA A 444 -7.62 20.30 -2.94
N LEU A 445 -8.21 19.17 -2.43
CA LEU A 445 -8.39 18.95 -1.01
C LEU A 445 -7.41 17.85 -0.53
N PHE A 446 -6.82 18.11 0.62
CA PHE A 446 -5.94 17.17 1.31
C PHE A 446 -6.53 16.80 2.68
N LEU A 447 -6.72 15.51 2.94
CA LEU A 447 -7.21 14.97 4.20
C LEU A 447 -6.06 14.32 4.96
N ALA A 448 -5.86 14.70 6.22
CA ALA A 448 -4.86 14.16 7.12
C ALA A 448 -5.52 13.25 8.16
N ASP A 449 -5.34 11.93 8.04
CA ASP A 449 -5.84 10.89 8.93
C ASP A 449 -4.67 10.15 9.58
N TYR A 450 -4.14 10.69 10.67
CA TYR A 450 -2.82 10.27 11.17
C TYR A 450 -2.85 9.33 12.37
N PHE A 451 -3.95 9.26 13.12
CA PHE A 451 -3.99 8.46 14.33
C PHE A 451 -4.43 7.01 14.07
N ALA A 452 -3.78 6.09 14.80
CA ALA A 452 -4.15 4.68 14.83
C ALA A 452 -5.50 4.45 15.50
N ARG A 453 -6.24 3.45 15.03
CA ARG A 453 -7.47 2.93 15.65
C ARG A 453 -7.73 1.49 15.24
N ASP A 454 -8.52 0.75 16.01
CA ASP A 454 -8.70 -0.70 15.83
C ASP A 454 -9.37 -1.08 14.51
N ASN A 455 -10.18 -0.17 13.94
CA ASN A 455 -10.88 -0.36 12.68
C ASN A 455 -10.19 0.29 11.48
N LYS A 456 -8.89 0.58 11.61
CA LYS A 456 -8.04 1.11 10.56
C LYS A 456 -6.94 0.13 10.20
N GLN A 457 -6.68 -0.04 8.92
CA GLN A 457 -5.58 -0.85 8.40
C GLN A 457 -4.24 -0.36 8.93
N GLY A 458 -3.32 -1.27 9.24
CA GLY A 458 -1.97 -0.94 9.68
C GLY A 458 -1.08 -0.42 8.54
N GLY A 459 0.03 0.21 8.90
CA GLY A 459 0.96 0.84 7.97
C GLY A 459 0.62 2.31 7.67
N ALA A 460 1.15 2.83 6.57
CA ALA A 460 0.86 4.16 6.05
C ALA A 460 0.50 4.07 4.57
N TRP A 461 -0.35 4.96 4.08
CA TRP A 461 -0.72 5.00 2.66
C TRP A 461 -1.39 6.31 2.27
N MET A 462 -1.30 6.64 0.99
CA MET A 462 -2.11 7.68 0.34
C MET A 462 -3.33 7.07 -0.34
N ALA A 463 -4.45 7.79 -0.36
CA ALA A 463 -5.67 7.42 -1.05
C ALA A 463 -6.25 8.60 -1.84
N SER A 464 -6.85 8.35 -3.01
CA SER A 464 -7.57 9.37 -3.78
C SER A 464 -9.07 9.08 -3.75
N TYR A 465 -9.86 10.00 -3.20
CA TYR A 465 -11.33 9.97 -3.31
C TYR A 465 -11.82 10.47 -4.67
N VAL A 466 -11.16 11.50 -5.21
CA VAL A 466 -11.41 12.05 -6.54
C VAL A 466 -10.08 12.19 -7.27
N LEU A 467 -10.01 11.66 -8.48
CA LEU A 467 -8.85 11.80 -9.37
C LEU A 467 -8.91 13.14 -10.12
N GLN A 468 -7.76 13.73 -10.41
CA GLN A 468 -7.68 14.87 -11.28
C GLN A 468 -8.04 14.49 -12.73
N SER A 469 -8.83 15.30 -13.42
CA SER A 469 -9.11 15.14 -14.84
C SER A 469 -9.59 16.45 -15.45
N ARG A 470 -8.94 16.88 -16.52
CA ARG A 470 -9.43 18.03 -17.32
C ARG A 470 -10.70 17.67 -18.11
N LEU A 471 -10.79 16.44 -18.67
CA LEU A 471 -11.95 15.95 -19.41
C LEU A 471 -13.23 16.00 -18.59
N LEU A 472 -13.12 15.71 -17.28
CA LEU A 472 -14.24 15.64 -16.36
C LEU A 472 -14.38 16.90 -15.51
N ALA A 473 -13.51 17.89 -15.71
CA ALA A 473 -13.41 19.11 -14.90
C ALA A 473 -13.26 18.82 -13.39
N GLN A 474 -12.58 17.69 -13.05
CA GLN A 474 -12.37 17.24 -11.67
C GLN A 474 -11.03 17.68 -11.13
N LYS A 475 -11.04 18.18 -9.91
CA LYS A 475 -9.86 18.47 -9.09
C LYS A 475 -9.68 17.38 -8.05
N PRO A 476 -8.44 17.05 -7.65
CA PRO A 476 -8.19 15.90 -6.80
C PRO A 476 -8.62 16.14 -5.34
N VAL A 477 -9.12 15.06 -4.72
CA VAL A 477 -9.31 14.93 -3.28
C VAL A 477 -8.49 13.74 -2.82
N VAL A 478 -7.44 14.01 -2.06
CA VAL A 478 -6.49 12.99 -1.60
C VAL A 478 -6.42 12.96 -0.08
N ALA A 479 -6.08 11.79 0.47
CA ALA A 479 -5.89 11.58 1.90
C ALA A 479 -4.58 10.88 2.17
N ASN A 480 -3.89 11.26 3.25
CA ASN A 480 -2.79 10.52 3.82
C ASN A 480 -3.23 9.87 5.13
N HIS A 481 -2.91 8.59 5.27
CA HIS A 481 -3.21 7.77 6.44
C HIS A 481 -1.91 7.33 7.09
N LEU A 482 -1.79 7.57 8.40
CA LEU A 482 -0.72 7.05 9.26
C LEU A 482 -1.33 6.28 10.44
N ASN A 483 -0.49 5.64 11.24
CA ASN A 483 -0.90 4.94 12.46
C ASN A 483 -0.08 5.42 13.67
N ILE A 484 0.00 6.74 13.85
CA ILE A 484 0.62 7.39 15.01
C ILE A 484 -0.24 7.09 16.25
N SER A 485 0.41 6.76 17.35
CA SER A 485 -0.28 6.56 18.61
C SER A 485 -0.96 7.85 19.09
N LYS A 486 -2.29 7.83 19.26
CA LYS A 486 -3.04 9.01 19.71
C LYS A 486 -2.69 9.30 21.17
N PRO A 487 -2.19 10.51 21.50
CA PRO A 487 -1.90 10.89 22.87
C PRO A 487 -3.19 11.07 23.69
N PRO A 488 -3.11 11.03 25.03
CA PRO A 488 -4.21 11.40 25.88
C PRO A 488 -4.71 12.84 25.58
N PRO A 489 -5.98 13.15 25.84
CA PRO A 489 -6.51 14.49 25.60
C PRO A 489 -5.67 15.59 26.25
N GLY A 490 -5.33 16.63 25.50
CA GLY A 490 -4.52 17.76 25.96
C GLY A 490 -3.01 17.52 25.99
N GLN A 491 -2.54 16.36 25.54
CA GLN A 491 -1.12 16.09 25.35
C GLN A 491 -0.76 16.21 23.85
N PRO A 492 0.45 16.70 23.50
CA PRO A 492 0.91 16.75 22.12
C PRO A 492 1.20 15.36 21.57
N ALA A 493 1.06 15.18 20.27
CA ALA A 493 1.57 14.00 19.57
C ALA A 493 3.04 14.24 19.22
N LEU A 494 3.92 13.56 19.93
CA LEU A 494 5.37 13.64 19.73
C LEU A 494 5.82 12.44 18.88
N LEU A 495 6.45 12.73 17.75
CA LEU A 495 6.78 11.75 16.73
C LEU A 495 8.20 11.20 16.92
N THR A 496 8.39 9.98 16.45
CA THR A 496 9.72 9.44 16.11
C THR A 496 10.19 10.04 14.78
N PHE A 497 11.49 10.00 14.51
CA PHE A 497 11.99 10.47 13.23
C PHE A 497 11.56 9.58 12.04
N GLU A 498 11.28 8.29 12.29
CA GLU A 498 10.66 7.39 11.32
C GLU A 498 9.24 7.84 10.97
N GLU A 499 8.42 8.25 11.95
CA GLU A 499 7.07 8.78 11.70
C GLU A 499 7.12 10.12 10.98
N VAL A 500 8.09 11.00 11.29
CA VAL A 500 8.35 12.21 10.49
C VAL A 500 8.65 11.86 9.04
N THR A 501 9.57 10.91 8.81
CA THR A 501 9.92 10.45 7.46
C THR A 501 8.71 9.88 6.73
N ALA A 502 7.87 9.08 7.41
CA ALA A 502 6.63 8.54 6.85
C ALA A 502 5.63 9.64 6.46
N MET A 503 5.51 10.72 7.24
CA MET A 503 4.67 11.86 6.86
C MET A 503 5.14 12.51 5.55
N PHE A 504 6.44 12.72 5.38
CA PHE A 504 6.98 13.24 4.12
C PHE A 504 6.78 12.25 2.97
N HIS A 505 6.95 10.95 3.19
CA HIS A 505 6.71 9.90 2.22
C HIS A 505 5.27 9.95 1.69
N GLU A 506 4.28 9.82 2.58
CA GLU A 506 2.87 9.80 2.19
C GLU A 506 2.46 11.13 1.54
N PHE A 507 3.06 12.24 1.98
CA PHE A 507 2.81 13.52 1.35
C PHE A 507 3.42 13.61 -0.06
N GLY A 508 4.51 12.88 -0.35
CA GLY A 508 5.05 12.74 -1.71
C GLY A 508 4.05 12.08 -2.65
N HIS A 509 3.35 11.04 -2.22
CA HIS A 509 2.22 10.46 -2.96
C HIS A 509 1.06 11.46 -3.10
N ALA A 510 0.75 12.21 -2.04
CA ALA A 510 -0.29 13.23 -2.11
C ALA A 510 0.07 14.33 -3.12
N LEU A 511 1.32 14.79 -3.16
CA LEU A 511 1.82 15.72 -4.18
C LEU A 511 1.66 15.16 -5.60
N HIS A 512 2.00 13.88 -5.81
CA HIS A 512 1.81 13.22 -7.11
C HIS A 512 0.33 13.20 -7.55
N GLY A 513 -0.59 12.99 -6.59
CA GLY A 513 -2.03 13.08 -6.85
C GLY A 513 -2.52 14.50 -7.08
N MET A 514 -2.12 15.45 -6.21
CA MET A 514 -2.60 16.84 -6.24
C MET A 514 -2.05 17.66 -7.41
N LEU A 515 -0.78 17.43 -7.78
CA LEU A 515 -0.10 18.16 -8.87
C LEU A 515 -0.36 17.56 -10.25
N SER A 516 -1.07 16.43 -10.33
CA SER A 516 -1.46 15.82 -11.61
C SER A 516 -2.20 16.83 -12.49
N ASP A 517 -1.86 16.88 -13.78
CA ASP A 517 -2.44 17.81 -14.75
C ASP A 517 -2.60 17.14 -16.12
N VAL A 518 -3.43 16.11 -16.16
CA VAL A 518 -3.73 15.31 -17.34
C VAL A 518 -5.18 15.49 -17.80
N ASN A 519 -5.48 15.13 -19.05
CA ASN A 519 -6.84 15.17 -19.55
C ASN A 519 -7.68 14.00 -18.99
N TYR A 520 -7.11 12.82 -18.90
CA TYR A 520 -7.85 11.58 -18.68
C TYR A 520 -7.61 11.01 -17.29
N PRO A 521 -8.67 10.65 -16.52
CA PRO A 521 -8.52 10.13 -15.16
C PRO A 521 -7.72 8.82 -15.09
N GLN A 522 -7.75 7.99 -16.16
CA GLN A 522 -6.98 6.74 -16.24
C GLN A 522 -5.45 6.96 -16.22
N LEU A 523 -5.00 8.19 -16.52
CA LEU A 523 -3.57 8.57 -16.53
C LEU A 523 -3.17 9.43 -15.32
N SER A 524 -4.10 9.72 -14.40
CA SER A 524 -3.94 10.74 -13.37
C SER A 524 -3.05 10.29 -12.21
N GLY A 525 -2.12 11.15 -11.81
CA GLY A 525 -1.36 11.06 -10.57
C GLY A 525 -0.75 9.68 -10.34
N THR A 526 -1.16 9.01 -9.27
CA THR A 526 -0.65 7.70 -8.85
C THR A 526 -1.13 6.51 -9.69
N GLN A 527 -1.84 6.74 -10.84
CA GLN A 527 -2.22 5.70 -11.80
C GLN A 527 -1.04 5.28 -12.70
N VAL A 528 0.12 5.10 -12.12
CA VAL A 528 1.40 4.73 -12.76
C VAL A 528 1.80 3.28 -12.41
N PRO A 529 2.80 2.69 -13.08
CA PRO A 529 3.36 1.39 -12.67
C PRO A 529 3.79 1.35 -11.21
N ARG A 530 3.67 0.18 -10.56
CA ARG A 530 3.99 0.00 -9.15
C ARG A 530 5.43 0.37 -8.80
N ASP A 531 6.35 0.03 -9.67
CA ASP A 531 7.76 0.32 -9.49
C ASP A 531 8.16 1.76 -9.86
N PHE A 532 7.17 2.61 -10.13
CA PHE A 532 7.34 4.04 -10.27
C PHE A 532 6.52 4.84 -9.25
N VAL A 533 5.45 4.25 -8.71
CA VAL A 533 4.54 4.97 -7.79
C VAL A 533 5.24 5.43 -6.51
N GLU A 534 6.24 4.67 -6.04
CA GLU A 534 7.02 5.00 -4.83
C GLU A 534 8.13 6.03 -5.09
N TYR A 535 8.43 6.36 -6.34
CA TYR A 535 9.48 7.32 -6.65
C TYR A 535 9.20 8.73 -6.09
N PRO A 536 8.03 9.34 -6.32
CA PRO A 536 7.74 10.66 -5.74
C PRO A 536 7.70 10.67 -4.22
N SER A 537 7.22 9.60 -3.58
CA SER A 537 7.15 9.49 -2.12
C SER A 537 8.53 9.36 -1.48
N GLN A 538 9.35 8.45 -1.99
CA GLN A 538 10.71 8.22 -1.50
C GLN A 538 11.64 9.41 -1.77
N TYR A 539 11.48 10.08 -2.90
CA TYR A 539 12.17 11.35 -3.14
C TYR A 539 11.79 12.39 -2.08
N ASN A 540 10.50 12.51 -1.76
CA ASN A 540 10.04 13.54 -0.83
C ASN A 540 10.55 13.34 0.61
N GLU A 541 10.99 12.12 0.99
CA GLU A 541 11.61 11.83 2.29
C GLU A 541 12.90 12.64 2.54
N MET A 542 13.63 13.04 1.48
CA MET A 542 14.87 13.80 1.65
C MET A 542 14.65 15.11 2.39
N TRP A 543 13.50 15.74 2.19
CA TRP A 543 13.17 17.03 2.80
C TRP A 543 12.95 16.94 4.31
N ALA A 544 12.63 15.78 4.85
CA ALA A 544 12.61 15.55 6.30
C ALA A 544 13.97 15.74 6.95
N ARG A 545 15.05 15.63 6.16
CA ARG A 545 16.45 15.69 6.61
C ARG A 545 17.18 16.95 6.13
N GLU A 546 16.59 17.69 5.20
CA GLU A 546 17.19 18.90 4.66
C GLU A 546 17.37 19.95 5.76
N PRO A 547 18.59 20.43 6.03
CA PRO A 547 18.85 21.33 7.16
C PRO A 547 17.94 22.56 7.19
N ALA A 548 17.63 23.13 6.03
CA ALA A 548 16.75 24.31 5.92
C ALA A 548 15.29 23.99 6.36
N VAL A 549 14.83 22.77 6.05
CA VAL A 549 13.46 22.33 6.44
C VAL A 549 13.44 21.93 7.91
N VAL A 550 14.45 21.20 8.38
CA VAL A 550 14.56 20.79 9.80
C VAL A 550 14.65 22.00 10.70
N ALA A 551 15.44 23.02 10.36
CA ALA A 551 15.54 24.25 11.12
C ALA A 551 14.19 24.99 11.22
N HIS A 552 13.27 24.73 10.31
CA HIS A 552 11.95 25.37 10.30
C HIS A 552 10.91 24.62 11.16
N TYR A 553 10.94 23.28 11.22
CA TYR A 553 9.93 22.51 11.97
C TYR A 553 10.43 21.94 13.30
N ALA A 554 11.74 21.72 13.48
CA ALA A 554 12.22 21.04 14.66
C ALA A 554 12.40 22.00 15.85
N HIS A 555 11.28 22.35 16.45
CA HIS A 555 11.21 23.23 17.63
C HIS A 555 10.61 22.49 18.83
N HIS A 556 11.17 22.72 20.02
CA HIS A 556 10.66 22.10 21.25
C HIS A 556 9.22 22.57 21.55
N TYR A 557 8.28 21.66 21.62
CA TYR A 557 6.83 21.94 21.68
C TYR A 557 6.38 22.83 22.83
N GLN A 558 7.13 22.89 23.96
CA GLN A 558 6.79 23.75 25.09
C GLN A 558 7.53 25.10 25.06
N SER A 559 8.82 25.09 24.74
CA SER A 559 9.66 26.28 24.83
C SER A 559 9.78 27.07 23.53
N GLY A 560 9.43 26.44 22.38
CA GLY A 560 9.68 26.98 21.04
C GLY A 560 11.18 27.04 20.67
N ALA A 561 12.07 26.51 21.51
CA ALA A 561 13.51 26.53 21.20
C ALA A 561 13.82 25.61 20.03
N PRO A 562 14.68 26.04 19.07
CA PRO A 562 15.08 25.18 17.97
C PRO A 562 15.90 24.01 18.49
N MET A 563 15.85 22.89 17.73
CA MET A 563 16.67 21.72 18.04
C MET A 563 18.16 22.09 18.02
N PRO A 564 18.93 21.72 19.06
CA PRO A 564 20.38 21.96 19.05
C PRO A 564 21.07 21.31 17.85
N ALA A 565 21.96 22.04 17.19
CA ALA A 565 22.65 21.55 16.00
C ALA A 565 23.43 20.24 16.24
N GLU A 566 23.98 20.06 17.45
CA GLU A 566 24.61 18.81 17.85
C GLU A 566 23.64 17.64 17.88
N LEU A 567 22.43 17.83 18.40
CA LEU A 567 21.38 16.82 18.45
C LEU A 567 20.90 16.46 17.04
N LEU A 568 20.69 17.47 16.17
CA LEU A 568 20.37 17.25 14.77
C LEU A 568 21.47 16.44 14.06
N SER A 569 22.74 16.79 14.26
CA SER A 569 23.87 16.04 13.69
C SER A 569 23.85 14.56 14.10
N LYS A 570 23.54 14.26 15.36
CA LYS A 570 23.41 12.89 15.87
C LYS A 570 22.24 12.15 15.19
N VAL A 571 21.08 12.80 14.99
CA VAL A 571 19.93 12.25 14.27
C VAL A 571 20.33 11.87 12.84
N LEU A 572 20.99 12.79 12.12
CA LEU A 572 21.40 12.56 10.73
C LEU A 572 22.48 11.50 10.59
N GLN A 573 23.46 11.45 11.51
CA GLN A 573 24.49 10.40 11.52
C GLN A 573 23.92 9.01 11.78
N ALA A 574 22.86 8.91 12.59
CA ALA A 574 22.20 7.65 12.89
C ALA A 574 21.44 7.05 11.67
N GLN A 575 21.26 7.79 10.56
CA GLN A 575 20.56 7.30 9.37
C GLN A 575 21.20 6.08 8.70
N HIS A 576 22.53 5.95 8.79
CA HIS A 576 23.26 4.80 8.24
C HIS A 576 23.34 3.62 9.21
N PHE A 577 22.81 3.78 10.42
CA PHE A 577 22.77 2.72 11.41
C PHE A 577 21.77 1.65 10.99
N ASN A 578 22.18 0.39 11.12
CA ASN A 578 21.31 -0.76 10.87
C ASN A 578 20.82 -0.91 9.40
N GLN A 579 21.49 -0.30 8.44
CA GLN A 579 21.12 -0.36 7.02
C GLN A 579 21.38 -1.74 6.39
N GLY A 580 22.35 -2.50 6.90
CA GLY A 580 22.56 -3.89 6.52
C GLY A 580 21.36 -4.75 6.86
N TYR A 581 20.86 -4.64 8.08
CA TYR A 581 19.63 -5.29 8.53
C TYR A 581 18.42 -4.88 7.66
N ALA A 582 18.13 -3.59 7.59
CA ALA A 582 16.92 -3.07 6.93
C ALA A 582 16.89 -3.43 5.43
N THR A 583 18.06 -3.39 4.76
CA THR A 583 18.15 -3.75 3.34
C THR A 583 18.00 -5.27 3.14
N THR A 584 18.63 -6.08 4.01
CA THR A 584 18.58 -7.55 3.91
C THR A 584 17.17 -8.07 4.16
N GLU A 585 16.48 -7.62 5.23
CA GLU A 585 15.10 -8.05 5.52
C GLU A 585 14.13 -7.71 4.37
N TYR A 586 14.32 -6.53 3.75
CA TYR A 586 13.50 -6.08 2.64
C TYR A 586 13.73 -6.93 1.38
N ILE A 587 15.01 -7.13 0.98
CA ILE A 587 15.36 -7.93 -0.19
C ILE A 587 14.94 -9.39 0.01
N ALA A 588 15.05 -9.92 1.22
CA ALA A 588 14.57 -11.27 1.53
C ALA A 588 13.05 -11.39 1.28
N ALA A 589 12.25 -10.40 1.69
CA ALA A 589 10.82 -10.38 1.39
C ALA A 589 10.53 -10.26 -0.12
N ALA A 590 11.27 -9.40 -0.84
CA ALA A 590 11.14 -9.29 -2.30
C ALA A 590 11.49 -10.60 -3.02
N GLN A 591 12.48 -11.34 -2.50
CA GLN A 591 12.85 -12.66 -3.03
C GLN A 591 11.78 -13.73 -2.75
N VAL A 592 11.14 -13.69 -1.59
CA VAL A 592 9.99 -14.56 -1.27
C VAL A 592 8.83 -14.29 -2.24
N ASP A 593 8.51 -13.03 -2.50
CA ASP A 593 7.49 -12.62 -3.47
C ASP A 593 7.79 -13.18 -4.88
N GLN A 594 8.99 -12.93 -5.40
CA GLN A 594 9.39 -13.44 -6.72
C GLN A 594 9.33 -14.98 -6.77
N SER A 595 9.76 -15.64 -5.69
CA SER A 595 9.76 -17.11 -5.63
C SER A 595 8.37 -17.72 -5.71
N TRP A 596 7.37 -17.11 -5.05
CA TRP A 596 5.97 -17.52 -5.14
C TRP A 596 5.35 -17.33 -6.53
N HIS A 597 5.77 -16.34 -7.28
CA HIS A 597 5.11 -15.94 -8.52
C HIS A 597 5.85 -16.38 -9.80
N LEU A 598 7.05 -16.94 -9.65
CA LEU A 598 7.80 -17.55 -10.75
C LEU A 598 7.47 -19.03 -10.97
N ILE A 599 6.82 -19.70 -10.02
CA ILE A 599 6.49 -21.12 -10.12
C ILE A 599 5.22 -21.37 -10.93
N ASN A 600 5.16 -22.55 -11.57
CA ASN A 600 3.96 -23.04 -12.25
C ASN A 600 2.97 -23.65 -11.26
N ALA A 601 1.71 -23.82 -11.68
CA ALA A 601 0.64 -24.36 -10.85
C ALA A 601 0.97 -25.73 -10.23
N ASP A 602 1.64 -26.62 -10.98
CA ASP A 602 2.03 -27.96 -10.53
C ASP A 602 3.19 -27.95 -9.52
N ALA A 603 3.96 -26.87 -9.46
CA ALA A 603 5.06 -26.70 -8.52
C ALA A 603 4.65 -26.02 -7.18
N VAL A 604 3.38 -25.67 -7.05
CA VAL A 604 2.86 -25.07 -5.82
C VAL A 604 2.82 -26.12 -4.71
N PRO A 605 3.51 -25.89 -3.57
CA PRO A 605 3.59 -26.86 -2.47
C PRO A 605 2.21 -27.02 -1.79
N PRO A 606 2.03 -28.09 -0.99
CA PRO A 606 0.90 -28.20 -0.10
C PRO A 606 0.93 -27.09 0.99
N ALA A 607 -0.23 -26.75 1.54
CA ALA A 607 -0.36 -25.69 2.54
C ALA A 607 0.53 -25.89 3.78
N ALA A 608 0.76 -27.16 4.18
CA ALA A 608 1.65 -27.48 5.30
C ALA A 608 3.10 -27.02 5.07
N ASP A 609 3.54 -26.93 3.81
CA ASP A 609 4.93 -26.66 3.42
C ASP A 609 5.18 -25.19 3.08
N VAL A 610 4.24 -24.28 3.29
CA VAL A 610 4.39 -22.83 3.00
C VAL A 610 5.65 -22.25 3.63
N ALA A 611 5.90 -22.51 4.92
CA ALA A 611 7.10 -22.03 5.61
C ALA A 611 8.39 -22.69 5.07
N ALA A 612 8.34 -23.98 4.73
CA ALA A 612 9.48 -24.69 4.15
C ALA A 612 9.82 -24.18 2.74
N PHE A 613 8.80 -23.84 1.94
CA PHE A 613 8.98 -23.23 0.63
C PHE A 613 9.70 -21.87 0.74
N GLU A 614 9.22 -20.99 1.65
CA GLU A 614 9.81 -19.69 1.92
C GLU A 614 11.29 -19.83 2.31
N GLN A 615 11.57 -20.69 3.29
CA GLN A 615 12.94 -20.95 3.72
C GLN A 615 13.83 -21.51 2.60
N ALA A 616 13.29 -22.41 1.75
CA ALA A 616 14.01 -22.93 0.61
C ALA A 616 14.29 -21.84 -0.46
N ALA A 617 13.36 -20.90 -0.65
CA ALA A 617 13.55 -19.76 -1.53
C ALA A 617 14.71 -18.86 -1.05
N LEU A 618 14.74 -18.53 0.24
CA LEU A 618 15.81 -17.75 0.85
C LEU A 618 17.17 -18.44 0.78
N ARG A 619 17.23 -19.75 1.03
CA ARG A 619 18.48 -20.54 0.87
C ARG A 619 19.02 -20.49 -0.55
N ARG A 620 18.16 -20.64 -1.56
CA ARG A 620 18.58 -20.58 -2.96
C ARG A 620 19.18 -19.24 -3.38
N SER A 621 18.70 -18.17 -2.76
CA SER A 621 19.20 -16.81 -3.02
C SER A 621 20.35 -16.35 -2.08
N GLY A 622 20.74 -17.20 -1.11
CA GLY A 622 21.75 -16.86 -0.11
C GLY A 622 21.29 -15.83 0.93
N LEU A 623 19.97 -15.62 1.07
CA LEU A 623 19.35 -14.65 1.98
C LEU A 623 18.77 -15.30 3.26
N ASP A 624 19.11 -16.57 3.55
CA ASP A 624 18.66 -17.32 4.72
C ASP A 624 19.51 -17.02 5.98
N TYR A 625 19.77 -15.75 6.25
CA TYR A 625 20.54 -15.35 7.41
C TYR A 625 19.63 -15.24 8.65
N ALA A 626 19.74 -16.22 9.56
CA ALA A 626 18.82 -16.42 10.68
C ALA A 626 18.59 -15.18 11.57
N PRO A 627 19.62 -14.33 11.92
CA PRO A 627 19.38 -13.12 12.70
C PRO A 627 18.58 -12.04 11.96
N VAL A 628 18.48 -12.11 10.61
CA VAL A 628 17.77 -11.14 9.79
C VAL A 628 16.73 -11.87 8.91
N PRO A 629 15.57 -12.22 9.47
CA PRO A 629 14.47 -12.85 8.70
C PRO A 629 13.90 -11.89 7.68
N PRO A 630 13.12 -12.38 6.70
CA PRO A 630 12.43 -11.51 5.76
C PRO A 630 11.46 -10.59 6.50
N ARG A 631 11.33 -9.37 6.02
CA ARG A 631 10.44 -8.34 6.56
C ARG A 631 8.98 -8.80 6.65
N TYR A 632 8.55 -9.65 5.71
CA TYR A 632 7.25 -10.30 5.68
C TYR A 632 7.41 -11.80 5.50
N HIS A 633 6.71 -12.57 6.33
CA HIS A 633 6.46 -13.98 6.08
C HIS A 633 5.13 -14.18 5.35
N SER A 634 5.00 -15.25 4.58
CA SER A 634 3.86 -15.50 3.69
C SER A 634 2.49 -15.39 4.37
N GLY A 635 2.36 -15.81 5.63
CA GLY A 635 1.09 -15.80 6.36
C GLY A 635 0.43 -14.42 6.51
N TYR A 636 1.24 -13.35 6.55
CA TYR A 636 0.76 -11.98 6.73
C TYR A 636 1.27 -11.00 5.66
N PHE A 637 1.77 -11.51 4.53
CA PHE A 637 2.28 -10.68 3.44
C PHE A 637 1.14 -10.11 2.59
N SER A 638 0.39 -9.16 3.15
CA SER A 638 -0.77 -8.52 2.52
C SER A 638 -0.44 -7.93 1.16
N HIS A 639 0.73 -7.29 1.01
CA HIS A 639 1.19 -6.68 -0.25
C HIS A 639 1.03 -7.62 -1.44
N ILE A 640 1.46 -8.88 -1.31
CA ILE A 640 1.50 -9.82 -2.42
C ILE A 640 0.27 -10.74 -2.51
N PHE A 641 -0.45 -10.97 -1.42
CA PHE A 641 -1.59 -11.88 -1.43
C PHE A 641 -2.96 -11.20 -1.48
N GLU A 642 -3.07 -9.97 -1.02
CA GLU A 642 -4.33 -9.24 -0.94
C GLU A 642 -4.30 -7.96 -1.78
N SER A 643 -3.19 -7.20 -1.78
CA SER A 643 -3.08 -5.95 -2.52
C SER A 643 -2.49 -6.13 -3.94
N GLY A 644 -2.09 -5.06 -4.59
CA GLY A 644 -1.62 -5.04 -5.98
C GLY A 644 -0.12 -5.33 -6.18
N TYR A 645 0.63 -5.80 -5.16
CA TYR A 645 2.07 -5.99 -5.23
C TYR A 645 2.52 -7.44 -5.49
N SER A 646 1.65 -8.32 -6.01
CA SER A 646 2.07 -9.69 -6.36
C SER A 646 3.12 -9.68 -7.46
N ALA A 647 4.27 -10.33 -7.24
CA ALA A 647 5.51 -10.22 -8.02
C ALA A 647 6.05 -8.78 -8.12
N GLY A 648 5.59 -7.88 -7.25
CA GLY A 648 5.83 -6.44 -7.32
C GLY A 648 6.44 -5.84 -6.06
N TYR A 649 6.79 -6.61 -5.03
CA TYR A 649 7.33 -6.05 -3.79
C TYR A 649 8.73 -5.44 -3.97
N TYR A 650 9.46 -5.80 -5.02
CA TYR A 650 10.72 -5.18 -5.42
C TYR A 650 10.57 -3.69 -5.74
N ALA A 651 9.36 -3.21 -5.99
CA ALA A 651 9.03 -1.86 -6.46
C ALA A 651 9.62 -0.75 -5.59
N TYR A 652 9.63 -0.92 -4.27
CA TYR A 652 10.21 0.06 -3.34
C TYR A 652 11.71 0.30 -3.59
N LEU A 653 12.49 -0.78 -3.81
CA LEU A 653 13.91 -0.65 -4.12
C LEU A 653 14.16 -0.09 -5.51
N TRP A 654 13.32 -0.48 -6.48
CA TRP A 654 13.39 0.04 -7.86
C TRP A 654 13.14 1.54 -7.91
N SER A 655 12.07 1.98 -7.27
CA SER A 655 11.72 3.40 -7.16
C SER A 655 12.75 4.19 -6.35
N GLU A 656 13.36 3.56 -5.33
CA GLU A 656 14.36 4.22 -4.50
C GLU A 656 15.63 4.57 -5.28
N VAL A 657 16.02 3.78 -6.28
CA VAL A 657 17.11 4.15 -7.19
C VAL A 657 16.81 5.50 -7.85
N LEU A 658 15.59 5.67 -8.39
CA LEU A 658 15.17 6.93 -9.01
C LEU A 658 15.13 8.09 -8.00
N ALA A 659 14.65 7.81 -6.80
CA ALA A 659 14.53 8.80 -5.73
C ALA A 659 15.89 9.31 -5.25
N ARG A 660 16.90 8.41 -5.12
CA ARG A 660 18.25 8.81 -4.65
C ARG A 660 19.02 9.56 -5.72
N ASP A 661 18.88 9.16 -7.00
CA ASP A 661 19.43 9.94 -8.12
C ASP A 661 18.82 11.35 -8.18
N THR A 662 17.49 11.45 -7.99
CA THR A 662 16.79 12.75 -7.93
C THR A 662 17.28 13.59 -6.75
N GLY A 663 17.50 12.97 -5.58
CA GLY A 663 18.06 13.65 -4.40
C GLY A 663 19.44 14.24 -4.68
N GLU A 664 20.35 13.46 -5.29
CA GLU A 664 21.66 13.95 -5.70
C GLU A 664 21.59 15.05 -6.74
N TRP A 665 20.66 14.92 -7.70
CA TRP A 665 20.42 15.97 -8.67
C TRP A 665 20.03 17.28 -7.97
N PHE A 666 19.10 17.28 -7.01
CA PHE A 666 18.73 18.46 -6.25
C PHE A 666 19.94 19.05 -5.50
N HIS A 667 20.72 18.24 -4.82
CA HIS A 667 21.91 18.74 -4.09
C HIS A 667 22.92 19.42 -5.01
N THR A 668 23.12 18.91 -6.22
CA THR A 668 24.07 19.49 -7.19
C THR A 668 23.50 20.70 -7.95
N HIS A 669 22.15 20.91 -7.93
CA HIS A 669 21.48 22.02 -8.62
C HIS A 669 20.89 23.08 -7.68
N GLY A 670 21.42 23.20 -6.46
CA GLY A 670 21.07 24.27 -5.52
C GLY A 670 19.95 23.95 -4.53
N GLY A 671 19.53 22.69 -4.43
CA GLY A 671 18.66 22.17 -3.35
C GLY A 671 17.23 22.66 -3.39
N LEU A 672 16.74 23.09 -2.25
CA LEU A 672 15.35 23.50 -2.00
C LEU A 672 15.04 24.85 -2.68
N THR A 673 14.79 24.83 -3.97
CA THR A 673 14.43 26.03 -4.74
C THR A 673 13.15 25.83 -5.56
N ARG A 674 12.44 26.92 -5.80
CA ARG A 674 11.25 26.91 -6.63
C ARG A 674 11.54 26.44 -8.06
N ALA A 675 12.65 26.83 -8.65
CA ALA A 675 13.01 26.45 -10.01
C ALA A 675 13.19 24.94 -10.16
N ASN A 676 13.86 24.30 -9.18
CA ASN A 676 14.04 22.85 -9.16
C ASN A 676 12.72 22.12 -8.94
N GLY A 677 11.88 22.63 -8.04
CA GLY A 677 10.55 22.07 -7.79
C GLY A 677 9.64 22.15 -9.01
N ASP A 678 9.63 23.32 -9.69
CA ASP A 678 8.84 23.51 -10.92
C ASP A 678 9.28 22.55 -12.04
N LEU A 679 10.59 22.27 -12.17
CA LEU A 679 11.10 21.30 -13.15
C LEU A 679 10.59 19.89 -12.83
N LEU A 680 10.73 19.43 -11.58
CA LEU A 680 10.22 18.12 -11.16
C LEU A 680 8.69 18.03 -11.31
N ARG A 681 7.97 19.10 -10.96
CA ARG A 681 6.52 19.17 -11.15
C ARG A 681 6.17 19.00 -12.62
N THR A 682 6.85 19.73 -13.51
CA THR A 682 6.56 19.76 -14.95
C THR A 682 6.87 18.41 -15.62
N ASP A 683 8.01 17.81 -15.30
CA ASP A 683 8.51 16.64 -16.02
C ASP A 683 8.04 15.31 -15.41
N VAL A 684 7.67 15.30 -14.11
CA VAL A 684 7.30 14.07 -13.39
C VAL A 684 5.92 14.18 -12.75
N LEU A 685 5.75 15.05 -11.73
CA LEU A 685 4.60 14.98 -10.83
C LEU A 685 3.27 15.33 -11.51
N SER A 686 3.28 16.20 -12.53
CA SER A 686 2.07 16.57 -13.26
C SER A 686 1.68 15.57 -14.34
N ARG A 687 2.55 14.63 -14.67
CA ARG A 687 2.41 13.79 -15.86
C ARG A 687 1.60 12.53 -15.65
N GLY A 688 1.50 12.02 -14.42
CA GLY A 688 0.89 10.73 -14.18
C GLY A 688 1.44 9.66 -15.13
N ARG A 689 0.57 8.92 -15.79
CA ARG A 689 0.96 7.92 -16.82
C ARG A 689 0.79 8.42 -18.27
N SER A 690 0.88 9.74 -18.50
CA SER A 690 0.76 10.29 -19.87
C SER A 690 1.96 9.98 -20.76
N GLN A 691 3.06 9.50 -20.18
CA GLN A 691 4.27 8.98 -20.83
C GLN A 691 4.80 7.77 -20.05
N GLU A 692 5.70 7.01 -20.69
CA GLU A 692 6.38 5.91 -20.00
C GLU A 692 7.26 6.44 -18.85
N PRO A 693 7.28 5.78 -17.69
CA PRO A 693 8.01 6.23 -16.50
C PRO A 693 9.49 6.55 -16.73
N GLN A 694 10.17 5.72 -17.51
CA GLN A 694 11.58 5.92 -17.84
C GLN A 694 11.81 7.17 -18.69
N VAL A 695 10.84 7.55 -19.53
CA VAL A 695 10.89 8.79 -20.31
C VAL A 695 10.73 9.99 -19.39
N LEU A 696 9.78 9.94 -18.44
CA LEU A 696 9.58 11.00 -17.45
C LEU A 696 10.85 11.22 -16.62
N PHE A 697 11.46 10.15 -16.12
CA PHE A 697 12.70 10.25 -15.37
C PHE A 697 13.84 10.83 -16.20
N ARG A 698 14.05 10.35 -17.44
CA ARG A 698 15.10 10.87 -18.34
C ARG A 698 14.91 12.33 -18.69
N ASN A 699 13.68 12.77 -18.89
CA ASN A 699 13.37 14.18 -19.17
C ASN A 699 13.81 15.09 -18.02
N PHE A 700 13.55 14.67 -16.78
CA PHE A 700 13.95 15.40 -15.59
C PHE A 700 15.46 15.26 -15.28
N TYR A 701 15.95 14.02 -15.21
CA TYR A 701 17.31 13.71 -14.73
C TYR A 701 18.40 13.92 -15.78
N GLY A 702 18.03 13.81 -17.07
CA GLY A 702 18.97 13.93 -18.19
C GLY A 702 19.74 12.65 -18.53
N GLY A 703 19.36 11.49 -17.97
CA GLY A 703 20.02 10.20 -18.20
C GLY A 703 19.28 9.01 -17.60
N ASP A 704 19.89 7.83 -17.71
CA ASP A 704 19.39 6.61 -17.07
C ASP A 704 19.71 6.59 -15.56
N PRO A 705 18.87 5.92 -14.75
CA PRO A 705 19.09 5.80 -13.30
C PRO A 705 20.37 5.01 -12.98
N LYS A 706 21.03 5.40 -11.87
CA LYS A 706 22.27 4.81 -11.38
C LYS A 706 22.08 4.23 -9.99
N ILE A 707 22.62 3.06 -9.72
CA ILE A 707 22.51 2.41 -8.40
C ILE A 707 23.46 3.00 -7.34
N GLY A 708 24.51 3.71 -7.78
CA GLY A 708 25.54 4.28 -6.88
C GLY A 708 24.97 5.13 -5.75
N PRO A 709 24.17 6.17 -6.02
CA PRO A 709 23.56 7.02 -5.00
C PRO A 709 22.73 6.25 -3.97
N LEU A 710 22.04 5.19 -4.38
CA LEU A 710 21.31 4.31 -3.45
C LEU A 710 22.26 3.59 -2.50
N LEU A 711 23.35 3.00 -3.03
CA LEU A 711 24.32 2.28 -2.19
C LEU A 711 25.03 3.23 -1.23
N GLU A 712 25.38 4.44 -1.65
CA GLU A 712 25.94 5.49 -0.80
C GLU A 712 24.97 5.91 0.30
N TYR A 713 23.73 6.21 -0.06
CA TYR A 713 22.69 6.57 0.90
C TYR A 713 22.46 5.50 1.98
N ARG A 714 22.55 4.23 1.61
CA ARG A 714 22.39 3.10 2.53
C ARG A 714 23.73 2.70 3.24
N GLY A 715 24.82 3.42 2.99
CA GLY A 715 26.13 3.09 3.57
C GLY A 715 26.64 1.72 3.14
N LEU A 716 26.27 1.28 1.94
CA LEU A 716 26.65 0.00 1.33
C LEU A 716 27.71 0.17 0.23
N ALA A 717 28.08 1.39 -0.11
CA ALA A 717 29.16 1.70 -1.05
C ALA A 717 30.51 1.37 -0.40
N GLY A 718 31.28 0.46 -0.99
CA GLY A 718 32.64 0.09 -0.51
C GLY A 718 32.80 -1.30 0.08
N GLY A 719 31.80 -2.17 0.00
CA GLY A 719 31.87 -3.59 0.34
C GLY A 719 32.21 -4.46 -0.86
N GLY A 720 33.23 -4.09 -1.64
CA GLY A 720 33.73 -4.85 -2.76
C GLY A 720 35.15 -5.30 -2.53
#